data_31ebd02e9ce206838e93ad7baac7f1b6
#
_entry.id   31ebd02e9ce206838e93ad7baac7f1b6
#
_cell.length_a   1.000
_cell.length_b   1.000
_cell.length_c   1.000
_cell.angle_alpha   90.00
_cell.angle_beta   90.00
_cell.angle_gamma   90.00
#
_symmetry.space_group_name_H-M   'P 1'
#
loop_
_entity.id
_entity.type
_entity.pdbx_description
1 polymer ?
#
loop_
_entity_poly.entity_id
_entity_poly.type
_entity_poly.pdbx_seq_one_letter_code
_entity_poly.pdbx_strand_id
1 'polypeptide(L)'
;MGSDSTGEPAAKLRDVVFAYDRGLDLPAADSFADDEAYDPDDRGGAVLRGLDLDIPAGSFTVIMGASGGGKSTLLRTFNAIIPSFVTGSFAGDIEVLGRDATSARVPEMADDVGMVLQDYESQLFGTSVTSETVFGPENLAVPIDDIDPRVEHALSVAGLSDLDRRRPPDALSGGQKQRLVFAGVVANHPELLLLDEPTSDLDPAGSHDTLEVIRSLADADGFDAPEGWNGPETIVTITHEIEEALLADHAVLLRAGQVYRQGPIREVFTDVEALHNARVAVPPVVDTFDRLGWSREDLPLYPDEAVEAVLERALEWTPPARRGDSLPGAPAGTRQKTGDPVFELEDIVHEYETDRETVRAVDGVDLTVESGEVVAIVGHNGSGKTTLAKHLNGLLEPDSGEARWRGRDVAERSMSEIGRAVGYVFQNPDHQIFADTVRDEVAFGPENFGMTGDELDQAVTEALETVELDGLEDADPFNLSKGQRQRVALASILATDPDAIVFDEPTTGLDATQRDQFMNLVARLNRETSVTIAMVTHSMHTVAQYAPRTVVMDDGQKAFDGPTRELFADESLLERWNLEPPQPIEVSNRLAAETGQDDALPALSVDELVAGLETAGSDAASGETHAEADAATGGDHS
;
A
#
# COMPACT_ATOMS: atom_id res chain seq x y z
N MET A 1 31.09 -5.52 9.28
CA MET A 1 31.65 -6.74 9.92
C MET A 1 30.46 -7.38 10.59
N GLY A 2 29.87 -8.38 9.90
CA GLY A 2 28.69 -9.08 10.41
C GLY A 2 29.05 -9.82 11.70
N SER A 3 28.34 -9.52 12.77
CA SER A 3 28.34 -10.35 13.96
C SER A 3 27.54 -11.61 13.65
N ASP A 4 28.23 -12.75 13.52
CA ASP A 4 27.60 -14.07 13.67
C ASP A 4 26.95 -14.13 15.07
N SER A 5 25.68 -13.73 15.17
CA SER A 5 24.89 -13.93 16.40
C SER A 5 24.54 -15.41 16.50
N THR A 6 25.39 -16.19 17.16
CA THR A 6 25.10 -17.59 17.55
C THR A 6 24.13 -17.65 18.75
N GLY A 7 23.19 -16.73 18.86
CA GLY A 7 22.11 -16.73 19.85
C GLY A 7 20.99 -17.68 19.46
N GLU A 8 20.22 -18.16 20.45
CA GLU A 8 18.96 -18.87 20.16
C GLU A 8 17.99 -17.93 19.41
N PRO A 9 17.25 -18.41 18.38
CA PRO A 9 16.27 -17.56 17.67
C PRO A 9 15.17 -17.07 18.64
N ALA A 10 14.66 -15.86 18.39
CA ALA A 10 13.55 -15.29 19.15
C ALA A 10 12.25 -16.10 18.99
N ALA A 11 12.05 -16.69 17.81
CA ALA A 11 10.95 -17.62 17.58
C ALA A 11 11.43 -18.81 16.73
N LYS A 12 10.93 -20.02 17.07
CA LYS A 12 11.19 -21.28 16.36
C LYS A 12 9.85 -21.97 16.10
N LEU A 13 9.58 -22.27 14.85
CA LEU A 13 8.42 -23.05 14.42
C LEU A 13 8.90 -24.32 13.73
N ARG A 14 8.25 -25.46 14.02
CA ARG A 14 8.57 -26.74 13.40
C ARG A 14 7.29 -27.48 13.03
N ASP A 15 7.20 -27.87 11.77
CA ASP A 15 6.07 -28.62 11.19
C ASP A 15 4.70 -28.00 11.50
N VAL A 16 4.60 -26.66 11.57
CA VAL A 16 3.38 -25.98 12.00
C VAL A 16 2.31 -26.06 10.91
N VAL A 17 1.18 -26.66 11.27
CA VAL A 17 -0.03 -26.76 10.44
C VAL A 17 -1.20 -26.14 11.20
N PHE A 18 -1.96 -25.24 10.55
CA PHE A 18 -3.14 -24.63 11.14
C PHE A 18 -4.27 -24.46 10.13
N ALA A 19 -5.49 -24.81 10.55
CA ALA A 19 -6.73 -24.52 9.83
C ALA A 19 -7.77 -23.94 10.80
N TYR A 20 -8.52 -22.94 10.33
CA TYR A 20 -9.59 -22.32 11.14
C TYR A 20 -10.77 -23.26 11.38
N ASP A 21 -10.96 -24.28 10.51
CA ASP A 21 -12.00 -25.28 10.69
C ASP A 21 -11.62 -26.26 11.82
N ARG A 22 -12.59 -26.46 12.74
CA ARG A 22 -12.45 -27.39 13.86
C ARG A 22 -12.82 -28.78 13.41
N GLY A 23 -11.87 -29.69 13.44
CA GLY A 23 -12.10 -31.10 13.12
C GLY A 23 -11.67 -31.50 11.72
N LEU A 24 -10.94 -30.60 11.01
CA LEU A 24 -10.20 -31.00 9.84
C LEU A 24 -9.14 -32.03 10.28
N ASP A 25 -9.12 -33.20 9.63
CA ASP A 25 -8.01 -34.14 9.75
C ASP A 25 -6.79 -33.49 9.07
N LEU A 26 -5.90 -32.90 9.87
CA LEU A 26 -4.71 -32.24 9.35
C LEU A 26 -3.82 -33.28 8.67
N PRO A 27 -3.47 -33.06 7.39
CA PRO A 27 -2.49 -33.90 6.72
C PRO A 27 -1.13 -33.75 7.41
N ALA A 28 -0.27 -34.75 7.28
CA ALA A 28 1.09 -34.65 7.78
C ALA A 28 1.85 -33.49 7.05
N ALA A 29 2.72 -32.79 7.75
CA ALA A 29 3.47 -31.67 7.19
C ALA A 29 4.17 -31.99 5.86
N ASP A 30 4.75 -33.19 5.75
CA ASP A 30 5.39 -33.71 4.52
C ASP A 30 4.44 -33.85 3.32
N SER A 31 3.13 -33.85 3.53
CA SER A 31 2.16 -34.03 2.44
C SER A 31 1.89 -32.77 1.62
N PHE A 32 2.39 -31.62 2.05
CA PHE A 32 2.22 -30.33 1.37
C PHE A 32 3.38 -29.96 0.42
N ALA A 33 4.38 -30.83 0.28
CA ALA A 33 5.66 -30.50 -0.37
C ALA A 33 5.57 -30.10 -1.85
N ASP A 34 4.46 -30.41 -2.56
CA ASP A 34 4.33 -30.21 -4.02
C ASP A 34 2.98 -29.58 -4.45
N ASP A 35 2.28 -28.84 -3.59
CA ASP A 35 0.93 -28.35 -3.92
C ASP A 35 0.98 -27.05 -4.77
N GLU A 36 1.09 -27.21 -6.11
CA GLU A 36 0.95 -26.11 -7.08
C GLU A 36 -0.50 -25.56 -7.17
N ALA A 37 -1.46 -26.23 -6.54
CA ALA A 37 -2.90 -25.95 -6.66
C ALA A 37 -3.48 -25.27 -5.41
N TYR A 38 -2.67 -24.51 -4.66
CA TYR A 38 -3.20 -23.71 -3.54
C TYR A 38 -4.12 -22.59 -4.05
N ASP A 39 -5.38 -22.69 -3.67
CA ASP A 39 -6.34 -21.60 -3.81
C ASP A 39 -6.46 -20.90 -2.45
N PRO A 40 -6.00 -19.65 -2.32
CA PRO A 40 -6.14 -18.89 -1.07
C PRO A 40 -7.60 -18.60 -0.72
N ASP A 41 -8.52 -18.72 -1.67
CA ASP A 41 -9.96 -18.54 -1.48
C ASP A 41 -10.65 -19.83 -1.02
N ASP A 42 -9.98 -21.00 -1.05
CA ASP A 42 -10.48 -22.27 -0.49
C ASP A 42 -10.35 -22.28 1.04
N ARG A 43 -11.37 -21.79 1.72
CA ARG A 43 -11.44 -21.72 3.20
C ARG A 43 -11.53 -23.07 3.91
N GLY A 44 -11.70 -24.16 3.20
CA GLY A 44 -11.76 -25.53 3.74
C GLY A 44 -10.40 -26.16 4.05
N GLY A 45 -9.28 -25.50 3.68
CA GLY A 45 -7.93 -26.04 3.80
C GLY A 45 -7.10 -25.51 4.96
N ALA A 46 -5.91 -26.09 5.16
CA ALA A 46 -4.92 -25.57 6.10
C ALA A 46 -4.32 -24.24 5.58
N VAL A 47 -4.29 -23.24 6.44
CA VAL A 47 -3.71 -21.90 6.15
C VAL A 47 -2.21 -21.90 6.36
N LEU A 48 -1.70 -22.60 7.41
CA LEU A 48 -0.28 -22.88 7.59
C LEU A 48 -0.07 -24.37 7.30
N ARG A 49 0.97 -24.69 6.52
CA ARG A 49 1.10 -26.00 5.85
C ARG A 49 2.49 -26.60 6.06
N GLY A 50 2.77 -27.13 7.26
CA GLY A 50 4.09 -27.68 7.58
C GLY A 50 5.19 -26.61 7.56
N LEU A 51 4.93 -25.51 8.27
CA LEU A 51 5.79 -24.35 8.25
C LEU A 51 6.95 -24.51 9.24
N ASP A 52 8.18 -24.40 8.72
CA ASP A 52 9.43 -24.32 9.49
C ASP A 52 10.01 -22.91 9.37
N LEU A 53 10.27 -22.26 10.53
CA LEU A 53 10.76 -20.89 10.55
C LEU A 53 11.61 -20.64 11.79
N ASP A 54 12.72 -19.95 11.62
CA ASP A 54 13.53 -19.38 12.69
C ASP A 54 13.59 -17.85 12.51
N ILE A 55 13.15 -17.10 13.52
CA ILE A 55 13.31 -15.65 13.58
C ILE A 55 14.57 -15.33 14.36
N PRO A 56 15.59 -14.71 13.77
CA PRO A 56 16.82 -14.39 14.48
C PRO A 56 16.57 -13.43 15.65
N ALA A 57 17.13 -13.70 16.82
CA ALA A 57 17.08 -12.75 17.94
C ALA A 57 17.88 -11.48 17.62
N GLY A 58 17.40 -10.33 18.07
CA GLY A 58 18.05 -9.05 17.83
C GLY A 58 17.94 -8.56 16.38
N SER A 59 16.99 -9.07 15.59
CA SER A 59 16.80 -8.66 14.21
C SER A 59 15.47 -7.94 13.99
N PHE A 60 15.45 -7.06 13.02
CA PHE A 60 14.22 -6.60 12.40
C PHE A 60 13.90 -7.51 11.20
N THR A 61 12.83 -8.30 11.30
CA THR A 61 12.42 -9.29 10.28
C THR A 61 11.12 -8.86 9.62
N VAL A 62 11.09 -8.82 8.28
CA VAL A 62 9.86 -8.61 7.51
C VAL A 62 9.31 -9.93 6.97
N ILE A 63 7.99 -10.12 7.07
CA ILE A 63 7.26 -11.26 6.49
C ILE A 63 6.39 -10.75 5.35
N MET A 64 6.64 -11.22 4.13
CA MET A 64 5.91 -10.82 2.93
C MET A 64 5.32 -12.03 2.19
N GLY A 65 4.39 -11.78 1.27
CA GLY A 65 3.74 -12.80 0.45
C GLY A 65 2.35 -12.36 0.03
N ALA A 66 1.68 -13.15 -0.81
CA ALA A 66 0.35 -12.83 -1.33
C ALA A 66 -0.67 -12.60 -0.20
N SER A 67 -1.71 -11.81 -0.49
CA SER A 67 -2.88 -11.70 0.39
C SER A 67 -3.53 -13.07 0.58
N GLY A 68 -3.97 -13.37 1.81
CA GLY A 68 -4.47 -14.72 2.13
C GLY A 68 -3.38 -15.80 2.33
N GLY A 69 -2.10 -15.49 2.12
CA GLY A 69 -0.98 -16.44 2.25
C GLY A 69 -0.64 -16.92 3.67
N GLY A 70 -1.42 -16.50 4.70
CA GLY A 70 -1.25 -16.97 6.08
C GLY A 70 -0.35 -16.07 6.96
N LYS A 71 0.06 -14.88 6.50
CA LYS A 71 0.98 -13.97 7.22
C LYS A 71 0.46 -13.57 8.60
N SER A 72 -0.73 -12.97 8.69
CA SER A 72 -1.34 -12.56 9.98
C SER A 72 -1.68 -13.77 10.86
N THR A 73 -2.00 -14.93 10.23
CA THR A 73 -2.18 -16.21 10.95
C THR A 73 -0.86 -16.63 11.61
N LEU A 74 0.24 -16.57 10.87
CA LEU A 74 1.58 -16.85 11.40
C LEU A 74 1.94 -15.91 12.55
N LEU A 75 1.74 -14.59 12.37
CA LEU A 75 2.09 -13.60 13.40
C LEU A 75 1.34 -13.86 14.72
N ARG A 76 0.06 -14.26 14.63
CA ARG A 76 -0.78 -14.61 15.79
C ARG A 76 -0.34 -15.89 16.50
N THR A 77 0.56 -16.68 15.94
CA THR A 77 1.14 -17.84 16.64
C THR A 77 2.23 -17.42 17.62
N PHE A 78 2.92 -16.29 17.38
CA PHE A 78 4.03 -15.86 18.23
C PHE A 78 3.58 -15.32 19.59
N ASN A 79 2.34 -14.82 19.70
CA ASN A 79 1.77 -14.33 20.97
C ASN A 79 0.73 -15.29 21.58
N ALA A 80 0.69 -16.55 21.12
CA ALA A 80 -0.25 -17.59 21.54
C ALA A 80 -1.75 -17.24 21.31
N ILE A 81 -2.10 -16.22 20.51
CA ILE A 81 -3.48 -16.02 20.05
C ILE A 81 -3.94 -17.28 19.31
N ILE A 82 -3.07 -17.85 18.47
CA ILE A 82 -3.24 -19.18 17.88
C ILE A 82 -2.24 -20.11 18.58
N PRO A 83 -2.66 -21.25 19.05
CA PRO A 83 -4.01 -21.84 19.00
C PRO A 83 -4.88 -21.57 20.24
N SER A 84 -4.41 -20.80 21.22
CA SER A 84 -5.01 -20.69 22.56
C SER A 84 -6.35 -19.93 22.56
N PHE A 85 -6.45 -18.80 21.85
CA PHE A 85 -7.64 -17.94 21.79
C PHE A 85 -8.43 -18.15 20.49
N VAL A 86 -7.76 -18.04 19.33
CA VAL A 86 -8.34 -18.42 18.04
C VAL A 86 -8.17 -19.90 17.84
N THR A 87 -9.25 -20.61 17.97
CA THR A 87 -9.24 -22.08 17.93
C THR A 87 -9.49 -22.62 16.52
N GLY A 88 -8.76 -23.65 16.18
CA GLY A 88 -8.85 -24.37 14.91
C GLY A 88 -8.22 -25.77 15.06
N SER A 89 -7.96 -26.43 13.95
CA SER A 89 -7.12 -27.64 13.93
C SER A 89 -5.66 -27.21 13.87
N PHE A 90 -4.83 -27.68 14.81
CA PHE A 90 -3.42 -27.27 14.97
C PHE A 90 -2.51 -28.49 15.16
N ALA A 91 -1.32 -28.46 14.55
CA ALA A 91 -0.23 -29.41 14.77
C ALA A 91 1.13 -28.70 14.66
N GLY A 92 2.17 -29.31 15.20
CA GLY A 92 3.53 -28.76 15.22
C GLY A 92 3.91 -28.12 16.54
N ASP A 93 5.13 -27.58 16.61
CA ASP A 93 5.73 -26.99 17.80
C ASP A 93 6.08 -25.50 17.54
N ILE A 94 5.78 -24.64 18.51
CA ILE A 94 6.10 -23.21 18.48
C ILE A 94 6.78 -22.81 19.77
N GLU A 95 8.00 -22.35 19.68
CA GLU A 95 8.78 -21.79 20.79
C GLU A 95 9.02 -20.30 20.52
N VAL A 96 8.69 -19.43 21.46
CA VAL A 96 8.90 -17.97 21.38
C VAL A 96 9.58 -17.51 22.65
N LEU A 97 10.75 -16.85 22.54
CA LEU A 97 11.59 -16.39 23.66
C LEU A 97 11.85 -17.52 24.67
N GLY A 98 12.09 -18.75 24.16
CA GLY A 98 12.34 -19.94 24.99
C GLY A 98 11.09 -20.53 25.67
N ARG A 99 9.88 -20.05 25.35
CA ARG A 99 8.59 -20.53 25.89
C ARG A 99 7.83 -21.33 24.84
N ASP A 100 7.19 -22.41 25.23
CA ASP A 100 6.25 -23.17 24.39
C ASP A 100 4.95 -22.38 24.20
N ALA A 101 4.82 -21.70 23.04
CA ALA A 101 3.65 -20.91 22.70
C ALA A 101 2.42 -21.77 22.34
N THR A 102 2.58 -23.07 22.06
CA THR A 102 1.48 -23.99 21.74
C THR A 102 0.59 -24.28 22.94
N SER A 103 1.18 -24.30 24.14
CA SER A 103 0.50 -24.54 25.40
C SER A 103 0.31 -23.29 26.26
N ALA A 104 0.97 -22.19 25.92
CA ALA A 104 0.85 -20.91 26.62
C ALA A 104 -0.51 -20.25 26.41
N ARG A 105 -0.93 -19.43 27.37
CA ARG A 105 -2.08 -18.54 27.23
C ARG A 105 -1.60 -17.13 26.85
N VAL A 106 -2.43 -16.40 26.12
CA VAL A 106 -2.10 -15.01 25.68
C VAL A 106 -1.57 -14.13 26.83
N PRO A 107 -2.18 -14.11 28.05
CA PRO A 107 -1.63 -13.29 29.14
C PRO A 107 -0.23 -13.71 29.63
N GLU A 108 0.20 -14.94 29.38
CA GLU A 108 1.52 -15.45 29.76
C GLU A 108 2.61 -15.02 28.77
N MET A 109 2.20 -14.64 27.54
CA MET A 109 3.09 -14.11 26.52
C MET A 109 3.15 -12.58 26.52
N ALA A 110 2.07 -11.91 27.02
CA ALA A 110 1.90 -10.47 26.92
C ALA A 110 2.93 -9.63 27.70
N ASP A 111 3.67 -10.26 28.62
CA ASP A 111 4.78 -9.61 29.34
C ASP A 111 5.94 -9.27 28.41
N ASP A 112 6.24 -10.18 27.46
CA ASP A 112 7.45 -10.12 26.64
C ASP A 112 7.13 -9.93 25.14
N VAL A 113 5.87 -10.17 24.71
CA VAL A 113 5.45 -10.07 23.30
C VAL A 113 4.38 -9.00 23.14
N GLY A 114 4.75 -7.89 22.51
CA GLY A 114 3.83 -6.83 22.12
C GLY A 114 3.30 -7.04 20.69
N MET A 115 2.05 -6.64 20.41
CA MET A 115 1.47 -6.74 19.07
C MET A 115 0.65 -5.49 18.73
N VAL A 116 0.91 -4.93 17.54
CA VAL A 116 0.09 -3.93 16.88
C VAL A 116 -0.66 -4.61 15.74
N LEU A 117 -2.00 -4.52 15.76
CA LEU A 117 -2.88 -5.14 14.76
C LEU A 117 -3.07 -4.19 13.57
N GLN A 118 -3.42 -4.74 12.41
CA GLN A 118 -3.79 -3.99 11.20
C GLN A 118 -4.96 -3.03 11.50
N ASP A 119 -6.03 -3.52 12.12
CA ASP A 119 -7.11 -2.66 12.63
C ASP A 119 -6.73 -2.13 14.02
N TYR A 120 -5.94 -1.05 14.04
CA TYR A 120 -5.49 -0.41 15.28
C TYR A 120 -6.63 0.23 16.07
N GLU A 121 -7.72 0.63 15.42
CA GLU A 121 -8.87 1.21 16.13
C GLU A 121 -9.54 0.19 17.05
N SER A 122 -9.55 -1.08 16.69
CA SER A 122 -10.07 -2.15 17.53
C SER A 122 -9.26 -2.39 18.83
N GLN A 123 -8.03 -1.87 18.89
CA GLN A 123 -7.18 -1.94 20.08
C GLN A 123 -7.39 -0.76 21.05
N LEU A 124 -8.07 0.32 20.61
CA LEU A 124 -8.32 1.51 21.42
C LEU A 124 -9.63 1.37 22.20
N PHE A 125 -9.55 1.33 23.50
CA PHE A 125 -10.71 1.22 24.40
C PHE A 125 -10.65 2.15 25.62
N GLY A 126 -9.53 2.81 25.84
CA GLY A 126 -9.36 3.80 26.90
C GLY A 126 -10.19 5.06 26.67
N THR A 127 -10.55 5.75 27.74
CA THR A 127 -11.32 7.01 27.68
C THR A 127 -10.43 8.25 27.54
N SER A 128 -9.12 8.07 27.58
CA SER A 128 -8.10 9.13 27.43
C SER A 128 -6.77 8.53 26.98
N VAL A 129 -5.90 9.37 26.44
CA VAL A 129 -4.51 9.00 26.08
C VAL A 129 -3.81 8.31 27.26
N THR A 130 -3.92 8.88 28.48
CA THR A 130 -3.33 8.26 29.68
C THR A 130 -3.93 6.89 29.97
N SER A 131 -5.28 6.76 29.98
CA SER A 131 -5.92 5.48 30.30
C SER A 131 -5.58 4.39 29.30
N GLU A 132 -5.35 4.74 28.05
CA GLU A 132 -4.90 3.81 27.02
C GLU A 132 -3.47 3.33 27.28
N THR A 133 -2.54 4.26 27.53
CA THR A 133 -1.12 3.93 27.69
C THR A 133 -0.80 3.20 29.00
N VAL A 134 -1.52 3.49 30.10
CA VAL A 134 -1.30 2.81 31.40
C VAL A 134 -1.94 1.42 31.47
N PHE A 135 -2.88 1.10 30.58
CA PHE A 135 -3.68 -0.13 30.65
C PHE A 135 -2.83 -1.40 30.65
N GLY A 136 -1.87 -1.47 29.75
CA GLY A 136 -0.95 -2.62 29.67
C GLY A 136 -0.14 -2.80 30.95
N PRO A 137 0.66 -1.80 31.37
CA PRO A 137 1.46 -1.87 32.59
C PRO A 137 0.64 -2.20 33.86
N GLU A 138 -0.58 -1.65 34.00
CA GLU A 138 -1.45 -1.98 35.14
C GLU A 138 -1.88 -3.46 35.13
N ASN A 139 -2.25 -4.02 33.97
CA ASN A 139 -2.65 -5.42 33.84
C ASN A 139 -1.48 -6.39 34.04
N LEU A 140 -0.27 -5.98 33.70
CA LEU A 140 0.98 -6.73 33.93
C LEU A 140 1.50 -6.56 35.36
N ALA A 141 0.76 -5.84 36.22
CA ALA A 141 1.12 -5.57 37.62
C ALA A 141 2.50 -4.91 37.78
N VAL A 142 2.88 -4.04 36.86
CA VAL A 142 4.09 -3.21 36.94
C VAL A 142 4.00 -2.37 38.23
N PRO A 143 5.10 -2.24 39.00
CA PRO A 143 5.12 -1.38 40.20
C PRO A 143 4.64 0.04 39.87
N ILE A 144 3.78 0.62 40.73
CA ILE A 144 3.14 1.90 40.47
C ILE A 144 4.15 3.05 40.24
N ASP A 145 5.30 2.98 40.88
CA ASP A 145 6.37 3.97 40.75
C ASP A 145 7.09 3.89 39.37
N ASP A 146 6.95 2.76 38.67
CA ASP A 146 7.56 2.53 37.35
C ASP A 146 6.59 2.80 36.20
N ILE A 147 5.27 2.90 36.44
CA ILE A 147 4.26 3.10 35.39
C ILE A 147 4.43 4.47 34.74
N ASP A 148 4.47 5.56 35.52
CA ASP A 148 4.58 6.91 34.97
C ASP A 148 5.83 7.09 34.07
N PRO A 149 7.05 6.65 34.47
CA PRO A 149 8.21 6.70 33.60
C PRO A 149 8.06 5.93 32.28
N ARG A 150 7.43 4.73 32.31
CA ARG A 150 7.16 3.94 31.10
C ARG A 150 6.21 4.64 30.16
N VAL A 151 5.12 5.23 30.69
CA VAL A 151 4.14 5.98 29.92
C VAL A 151 4.73 7.23 29.28
N GLU A 152 5.52 8.02 30.06
CA GLU A 152 6.24 9.18 29.54
C GLU A 152 7.13 8.82 28.36
N HIS A 153 7.93 7.78 28.55
CA HIS A 153 8.85 7.28 27.54
C HIS A 153 8.09 6.76 26.30
N ALA A 154 7.05 5.93 26.48
CA ALA A 154 6.27 5.37 25.38
C ALA A 154 5.59 6.46 24.53
N LEU A 155 5.04 7.50 25.17
CA LEU A 155 4.48 8.65 24.47
C LEU A 155 5.55 9.48 23.76
N SER A 156 6.76 9.57 24.33
CA SER A 156 7.89 10.24 23.67
C SER A 156 8.33 9.51 22.40
N VAL A 157 8.51 8.20 22.49
CA VAL A 157 8.86 7.34 21.34
C VAL A 157 7.82 7.45 20.24
N ALA A 158 6.53 7.44 20.59
CA ALA A 158 5.44 7.59 19.65
C ALA A 158 5.24 9.03 19.12
N GLY A 159 6.10 10.00 19.50
CA GLY A 159 5.97 11.39 19.09
C GLY A 159 4.68 12.07 19.61
N LEU A 160 4.20 11.65 20.78
CA LEU A 160 2.95 12.13 21.39
C LEU A 160 3.16 12.89 22.71
N SER A 161 4.40 13.33 23.00
CA SER A 161 4.75 14.02 24.24
C SER A 161 3.93 15.29 24.50
N ASP A 162 3.61 16.04 23.46
CA ASP A 162 2.89 17.32 23.52
C ASP A 162 1.36 17.15 23.54
N LEU A 163 0.87 15.91 23.44
CA LEU A 163 -0.56 15.64 23.37
C LEU A 163 -1.21 15.78 24.75
N ASP A 164 -2.39 16.44 24.81
CA ASP A 164 -3.18 16.48 26.05
C ASP A 164 -3.58 15.05 26.46
N ARG A 165 -3.01 14.58 27.55
CA ARG A 165 -3.20 13.22 28.09
C ARG A 165 -4.62 12.89 28.50
N ARG A 166 -5.49 13.90 28.66
CA ARG A 166 -6.92 13.75 28.95
C ARG A 166 -7.76 13.66 27.70
N ARG A 167 -7.15 13.91 26.54
CA ARG A 167 -7.86 13.84 25.25
C ARG A 167 -8.35 12.42 25.00
N PRO A 168 -9.62 12.22 24.63
CA PRO A 168 -10.13 10.90 24.30
C PRO A 168 -9.56 10.43 22.95
N PRO A 169 -9.29 9.13 22.76
CA PRO A 169 -8.75 8.59 21.52
C PRO A 169 -9.60 8.93 20.29
N ASP A 170 -10.92 8.96 20.39
CA ASP A 170 -11.82 9.30 19.28
C ASP A 170 -11.60 10.72 18.72
N ALA A 171 -10.99 11.60 19.49
CA ALA A 171 -10.69 12.97 19.07
C ALA A 171 -9.30 13.12 18.42
N LEU A 172 -8.57 12.01 18.22
CA LEU A 172 -7.25 11.96 17.58
C LEU A 172 -7.38 11.72 16.08
N SER A 173 -6.37 12.18 15.30
CA SER A 173 -6.25 11.77 13.90
C SER A 173 -5.89 10.28 13.78
N GLY A 174 -6.09 9.67 12.61
CA GLY A 174 -5.75 8.26 12.36
C GLY A 174 -4.30 7.95 12.74
N GLY A 175 -3.32 8.73 12.26
CA GLY A 175 -1.92 8.56 12.63
C GLY A 175 -1.64 8.76 14.12
N GLN A 176 -2.33 9.71 14.79
CA GLN A 176 -2.21 9.86 16.25
C GLN A 176 -2.82 8.68 17.02
N LYS A 177 -3.95 8.13 16.56
CA LYS A 177 -4.56 6.93 17.14
C LYS A 177 -3.61 5.74 17.05
N GLN A 178 -3.04 5.51 15.89
CA GLN A 178 -2.10 4.41 15.67
C GLN A 178 -0.85 4.58 16.53
N ARG A 179 -0.23 5.75 16.55
CA ARG A 179 0.91 6.04 17.43
C ARG A 179 0.55 5.90 18.92
N LEU A 180 -0.71 6.14 19.30
CA LEU A 180 -1.18 5.86 20.66
C LEU A 180 -1.25 4.36 20.95
N VAL A 181 -1.65 3.53 19.97
CA VAL A 181 -1.58 2.06 20.09
C VAL A 181 -0.12 1.62 20.25
N PHE A 182 0.81 2.14 19.42
CA PHE A 182 2.24 1.89 19.62
C PHE A 182 2.71 2.26 21.03
N ALA A 183 2.35 3.44 21.53
CA ALA A 183 2.68 3.86 22.88
C ALA A 183 2.14 2.89 23.94
N GLY A 184 0.89 2.41 23.79
CA GLY A 184 0.28 1.43 24.68
C GLY A 184 1.02 0.10 24.71
N VAL A 185 1.50 -0.36 23.55
CA VAL A 185 2.30 -1.60 23.42
C VAL A 185 3.72 -1.42 23.96
N VAL A 186 4.40 -0.33 23.60
CA VAL A 186 5.77 0.00 24.03
C VAL A 186 5.87 0.21 25.54
N ALA A 187 4.80 0.76 26.18
CA ALA A 187 4.75 0.93 27.65
C ALA A 187 4.88 -0.38 28.44
N ASN A 188 4.61 -1.53 27.80
CA ASN A 188 4.81 -2.86 28.41
C ASN A 188 6.28 -3.29 28.42
N HIS A 189 7.15 -2.61 27.66
CA HIS A 189 8.54 -2.98 27.47
C HIS A 189 8.71 -4.39 26.86
N PRO A 190 8.10 -4.70 25.71
CA PRO A 190 8.20 -6.01 25.11
C PRO A 190 9.62 -6.32 24.63
N GLU A 191 10.02 -7.58 24.70
CA GLU A 191 11.25 -8.11 24.11
C GLU A 191 11.09 -8.42 22.61
N LEU A 192 9.88 -8.88 22.23
CA LEU A 192 9.48 -9.12 20.84
C LEU A 192 8.30 -8.22 20.47
N LEU A 193 8.47 -7.41 19.42
CA LEU A 193 7.40 -6.56 18.87
C LEU A 193 6.89 -7.11 17.55
N LEU A 194 5.58 -7.34 17.47
CA LEU A 194 4.88 -7.85 16.30
C LEU A 194 4.03 -6.75 15.68
N LEU A 195 4.19 -6.52 14.37
CA LEU A 195 3.48 -5.48 13.62
C LEU A 195 2.74 -6.11 12.44
N ASP A 196 1.41 -6.00 12.42
CA ASP A 196 0.56 -6.53 11.33
C ASP A 196 0.10 -5.36 10.45
N GLU A 197 0.78 -5.12 9.34
CA GLU A 197 0.54 -4.03 8.37
C GLU A 197 0.42 -2.63 9.04
N PRO A 198 1.47 -2.17 9.75
CA PRO A 198 1.36 -1.00 10.62
C PRO A 198 1.15 0.33 9.90
N THR A 199 1.28 0.41 8.57
CA THR A 199 1.13 1.65 7.79
C THR A 199 -0.03 1.61 6.79
N SER A 200 -0.73 0.48 6.65
CA SER A 200 -1.65 0.21 5.52
C SER A 200 -2.83 1.17 5.37
N ASP A 201 -3.33 1.74 6.47
CA ASP A 201 -4.50 2.63 6.50
C ASP A 201 -4.13 4.10 6.81
N LEU A 202 -2.84 4.44 6.70
CA LEU A 202 -2.33 5.78 6.98
C LEU A 202 -2.12 6.62 5.71
N ASP A 203 -2.19 7.92 5.88
CA ASP A 203 -1.71 8.87 4.88
C ASP A 203 -0.17 8.92 4.86
N PRO A 204 0.46 9.51 3.83
CA PRO A 204 1.92 9.55 3.73
C PRO A 204 2.61 10.14 4.96
N ALA A 205 2.04 11.19 5.56
CA ALA A 205 2.60 11.79 6.78
C ALA A 205 2.49 10.84 7.99
N GLY A 206 1.33 10.19 8.17
CA GLY A 206 1.13 9.20 9.22
C GLY A 206 2.01 7.96 9.03
N SER A 207 2.18 7.50 7.78
CA SER A 207 3.08 6.40 7.44
C SER A 207 4.53 6.77 7.76
N HIS A 208 4.99 7.94 7.33
CA HIS A 208 6.32 8.46 7.63
C HIS A 208 6.59 8.51 9.15
N ASP A 209 5.71 9.18 9.91
CA ASP A 209 5.81 9.26 11.37
C ASP A 209 5.86 7.87 12.03
N THR A 210 5.07 6.92 11.54
CA THR A 210 5.04 5.55 12.06
C THR A 210 6.32 4.78 11.73
N LEU A 211 6.84 4.94 10.51
CA LEU A 211 8.11 4.34 10.10
C LEU A 211 9.29 4.92 10.91
N GLU A 212 9.27 6.22 11.24
CA GLU A 212 10.26 6.80 12.15
C GLU A 212 10.22 6.19 13.55
N VAL A 213 9.00 5.94 14.09
CA VAL A 213 8.85 5.21 15.36
C VAL A 213 9.45 3.81 15.25
N ILE A 214 9.12 3.06 14.20
CA ILE A 214 9.64 1.70 13.97
C ILE A 214 11.18 1.73 13.83
N ARG A 215 11.73 2.67 13.05
CA ARG A 215 13.20 2.86 12.92
C ARG A 215 13.85 3.16 14.25
N SER A 216 13.27 4.06 15.04
CA SER A 216 13.82 4.42 16.36
C SER A 216 13.81 3.25 17.34
N LEU A 217 12.81 2.37 17.24
CA LEU A 217 12.72 1.15 18.03
C LEU A 217 13.71 0.06 17.57
N ALA A 218 14.02 0.01 16.27
CA ALA A 218 14.99 -0.93 15.70
C ALA A 218 16.45 -0.51 15.94
N ASP A 219 16.72 0.80 16.10
CA ASP A 219 18.07 1.34 16.35
C ASP A 219 18.37 1.44 17.84
N ALA A 220 18.86 0.33 18.40
CA ALA A 220 19.19 0.23 19.82
C ALA A 220 20.26 1.25 20.31
N ASP A 221 21.10 1.79 19.40
CA ASP A 221 22.17 2.74 19.75
C ASP A 221 21.66 4.20 19.87
N GLY A 222 20.52 4.51 19.24
CA GLY A 222 19.89 5.85 19.23
C GLY A 222 18.76 6.03 20.24
N PHE A 223 18.37 4.99 20.94
CA PHE A 223 17.18 4.94 21.77
C PHE A 223 17.44 5.46 23.20
N ASP A 224 16.84 6.59 23.57
CA ASP A 224 16.93 7.16 24.93
C ASP A 224 15.96 6.44 25.88
N ALA A 225 16.35 5.23 26.30
CA ALA A 225 15.52 4.33 27.08
C ALA A 225 15.58 4.61 28.59
N PRO A 226 14.50 4.36 29.35
CA PRO A 226 14.57 4.37 30.81
C PRO A 226 15.49 3.27 31.34
N GLU A 227 16.08 3.47 32.54
CA GLU A 227 16.97 2.47 33.15
C GLU A 227 16.32 1.08 33.15
N GLY A 228 16.94 0.13 32.44
CA GLY A 228 16.57 -1.29 32.44
C GLY A 228 15.79 -1.81 31.23
N TRP A 229 15.52 -0.98 30.21
CA TRP A 229 14.98 -1.44 28.92
C TRP A 229 15.59 -0.64 27.77
N ASN A 230 16.07 -1.31 26.75
CA ASN A 230 16.78 -0.71 25.62
C ASN A 230 15.97 -0.77 24.30
N GLY A 231 14.65 -0.90 24.37
CA GLY A 231 13.79 -1.16 23.21
C GLY A 231 13.49 -2.64 23.05
N PRO A 232 12.60 -3.02 22.10
CA PRO A 232 12.40 -4.41 21.74
C PRO A 232 13.68 -4.96 21.13
N GLU A 233 14.10 -6.15 21.59
CA GLU A 233 15.30 -6.79 21.02
C GLU A 233 15.03 -7.30 19.61
N THR A 234 13.79 -7.72 19.33
CA THR A 234 13.40 -8.30 18.05
C THR A 234 12.09 -7.66 17.57
N ILE A 235 12.04 -7.29 16.28
CA ILE A 235 10.84 -6.78 15.62
C ILE A 235 10.48 -7.72 14.47
N VAL A 236 9.19 -8.07 14.36
CA VAL A 236 8.66 -8.81 13.22
C VAL A 236 7.49 -8.02 12.64
N THR A 237 7.62 -7.58 11.40
CA THR A 237 6.57 -6.86 10.68
C THR A 237 6.01 -7.67 9.52
N ILE A 238 4.72 -7.52 9.28
CA ILE A 238 4.07 -7.90 8.02
C ILE A 238 3.78 -6.61 7.27
N THR A 239 4.19 -6.54 6.03
CA THR A 239 3.87 -5.41 5.16
C THR A 239 3.75 -5.83 3.71
N HIS A 240 3.11 -4.98 2.91
CA HIS A 240 3.08 -5.04 1.45
C HIS A 240 3.88 -3.90 0.81
N GLU A 241 4.34 -2.93 1.61
CA GLU A 241 5.08 -1.77 1.14
C GLU A 241 6.59 -2.06 1.14
N ILE A 242 7.22 -1.78 -0.02
CA ILE A 242 8.65 -2.05 -0.23
C ILE A 242 9.53 -1.16 0.68
N GLU A 243 9.17 0.11 0.81
CA GLU A 243 9.89 1.09 1.60
C GLU A 243 9.98 0.66 3.08
N GLU A 244 8.89 0.12 3.61
CA GLU A 244 8.86 -0.44 4.96
C GLU A 244 9.68 -1.73 5.06
N ALA A 245 9.53 -2.62 4.08
CA ALA A 245 10.27 -3.88 4.05
C ALA A 245 11.79 -3.68 4.00
N LEU A 246 12.26 -2.64 3.30
CA LEU A 246 13.68 -2.31 3.17
C LEU A 246 14.33 -1.78 4.46
N LEU A 247 13.53 -1.52 5.52
CA LEU A 247 14.07 -1.20 6.85
C LEU A 247 14.55 -2.44 7.60
N ALA A 248 14.11 -3.64 7.18
CA ALA A 248 14.40 -4.88 7.88
C ALA A 248 15.82 -5.41 7.56
N ASP A 249 16.39 -6.13 8.51
CA ASP A 249 17.67 -6.87 8.35
C ASP A 249 17.44 -8.19 7.61
N HIS A 250 16.27 -8.80 7.86
CA HIS A 250 15.95 -10.15 7.46
C HIS A 250 14.57 -10.23 6.81
N ALA A 251 14.41 -11.03 5.78
CA ALA A 251 13.13 -11.22 5.10
C ALA A 251 12.69 -12.68 5.05
N VAL A 252 11.38 -12.89 5.16
CA VAL A 252 10.70 -14.17 5.03
C VAL A 252 9.62 -14.04 3.97
N LEU A 253 9.70 -14.78 2.88
CA LEU A 253 8.67 -14.86 1.86
C LEU A 253 7.77 -16.07 2.13
N LEU A 254 6.47 -15.82 2.31
CA LEU A 254 5.46 -16.86 2.45
C LEU A 254 4.77 -17.10 1.11
N ARG A 255 4.63 -18.38 0.75
CA ARG A 255 3.83 -18.84 -0.38
C ARG A 255 2.97 -20.03 0.04
N ALA A 256 1.66 -19.93 -0.17
CA ALA A 256 0.73 -21.04 0.10
C ALA A 256 0.82 -21.61 1.54
N GLY A 257 1.02 -20.75 2.54
CA GLY A 257 1.12 -21.15 3.95
C GLY A 257 2.45 -21.81 4.33
N GLN A 258 3.48 -21.72 3.48
CA GLN A 258 4.83 -22.23 3.73
C GLN A 258 5.87 -21.14 3.60
N VAL A 259 7.04 -21.31 4.23
CA VAL A 259 8.21 -20.46 3.99
C VAL A 259 8.81 -20.84 2.63
N TYR A 260 8.71 -19.94 1.67
CA TYR A 260 9.28 -20.14 0.34
C TYR A 260 10.76 -19.75 0.28
N ARG A 261 11.11 -18.61 0.89
CA ARG A 261 12.48 -18.08 0.96
C ARG A 261 12.65 -17.31 2.26
N GLN A 262 13.83 -17.39 2.88
CA GLN A 262 14.21 -16.56 4.02
C GLN A 262 15.70 -16.27 3.97
N GLY A 263 16.13 -15.15 4.57
CA GLY A 263 17.53 -14.75 4.63
C GLY A 263 17.70 -13.25 4.86
N PRO A 264 18.95 -12.76 4.82
CA PRO A 264 19.23 -11.33 4.85
C PRO A 264 18.43 -10.59 3.78
N ILE A 265 17.97 -9.38 4.11
CA ILE A 265 17.09 -8.59 3.22
C ILE A 265 17.65 -8.49 1.80
N ARG A 266 18.94 -8.17 1.66
CA ARG A 266 19.60 -8.08 0.34
C ARG A 266 19.54 -9.38 -0.45
N GLU A 267 19.78 -10.53 0.18
CA GLU A 267 19.76 -11.82 -0.51
C GLU A 267 18.36 -12.22 -0.99
N VAL A 268 17.32 -11.80 -0.25
CA VAL A 268 15.94 -12.11 -0.60
C VAL A 268 15.41 -11.13 -1.64
N PHE A 269 15.66 -9.83 -1.47
CA PHE A 269 15.08 -8.78 -2.33
C PHE A 269 15.83 -8.58 -3.66
N THR A 270 17.03 -9.15 -3.83
CA THR A 270 17.71 -9.24 -5.13
C THR A 270 17.40 -10.55 -5.87
N ASP A 271 16.59 -11.45 -5.28
CA ASP A 271 16.11 -12.67 -5.92
C ASP A 271 14.75 -12.42 -6.62
N VAL A 272 14.81 -11.79 -7.79
CA VAL A 272 13.62 -11.37 -8.56
C VAL A 272 12.68 -12.56 -8.84
N GLU A 273 13.23 -13.75 -9.14
CA GLU A 273 12.42 -14.95 -9.36
C GLU A 273 11.69 -15.38 -8.09
N ALA A 274 12.35 -15.32 -6.93
CA ALA A 274 11.73 -15.67 -5.65
C ALA A 274 10.61 -14.69 -5.28
N LEU A 275 10.81 -13.38 -5.49
CA LEU A 275 9.79 -12.36 -5.25
C LEU A 275 8.55 -12.58 -6.12
N HIS A 276 8.73 -12.78 -7.43
CA HIS A 276 7.63 -13.09 -8.36
C HIS A 276 6.87 -14.36 -7.95
N ASN A 277 7.58 -15.43 -7.61
CA ASN A 277 6.96 -16.69 -7.18
C ASN A 277 6.18 -16.56 -5.86
N ALA A 278 6.61 -15.66 -4.97
CA ALA A 278 5.90 -15.34 -3.73
C ALA A 278 4.80 -14.27 -3.94
N ARG A 279 4.62 -13.72 -5.15
CA ARG A 279 3.72 -12.60 -5.48
C ARG A 279 4.02 -11.35 -4.64
N VAL A 280 5.30 -11.11 -4.40
CA VAL A 280 5.79 -9.90 -3.75
C VAL A 280 6.33 -8.97 -4.83
N ALA A 281 6.08 -7.68 -4.67
CA ALA A 281 6.61 -6.67 -5.59
C ALA A 281 8.15 -6.69 -5.56
N VAL A 282 8.75 -6.57 -6.74
CA VAL A 282 10.19 -6.36 -6.85
C VAL A 282 10.48 -4.89 -6.55
N PRO A 283 11.48 -4.56 -5.70
CA PRO A 283 11.89 -3.19 -5.53
C PRO A 283 12.17 -2.52 -6.88
N PRO A 284 11.63 -1.34 -7.18
CA PRO A 284 11.79 -0.70 -8.49
C PRO A 284 13.24 -0.51 -8.94
N VAL A 285 14.13 -0.25 -7.99
CA VAL A 285 15.58 -0.18 -8.24
C VAL A 285 16.10 -1.54 -8.71
N VAL A 286 15.79 -2.62 -8.01
CA VAL A 286 16.21 -3.98 -8.36
C VAL A 286 15.67 -4.36 -9.75
N ASP A 287 14.36 -4.14 -10.00
CA ASP A 287 13.72 -4.43 -11.31
C ASP A 287 14.38 -3.67 -12.46
N THR A 288 14.76 -2.39 -12.23
CA THR A 288 15.45 -1.58 -13.24
C THR A 288 16.77 -2.21 -13.66
N PHE A 289 17.62 -2.58 -12.71
CA PHE A 289 18.97 -3.08 -13.02
C PHE A 289 18.97 -4.56 -13.43
N ASP A 290 18.00 -5.37 -12.98
CA ASP A 290 17.78 -6.73 -13.47
C ASP A 290 17.41 -6.70 -14.97
N ARG A 291 16.49 -5.81 -15.38
CA ARG A 291 16.12 -5.62 -16.81
C ARG A 291 17.26 -5.08 -17.66
N LEU A 292 18.18 -4.32 -17.08
CA LEU A 292 19.44 -3.92 -17.73
C LEU A 292 20.46 -5.06 -17.84
N GLY A 293 20.15 -6.25 -17.33
CA GLY A 293 20.95 -7.46 -17.43
C GLY A 293 22.11 -7.52 -16.43
N TRP A 294 22.01 -6.82 -15.31
CA TRP A 294 23.03 -6.90 -14.25
C TRP A 294 22.94 -8.23 -13.52
N SER A 295 24.10 -8.70 -13.01
CA SER A 295 24.11 -9.93 -12.21
C SER A 295 23.49 -9.67 -10.84
N ARG A 296 22.83 -10.69 -10.26
CA ARG A 296 22.19 -10.60 -8.94
C ARG A 296 23.10 -10.02 -7.84
N GLU A 297 24.39 -10.35 -7.90
CA GLU A 297 25.39 -9.88 -6.93
C GLU A 297 25.68 -8.37 -7.06
N ASP A 298 25.43 -7.80 -8.24
CA ASP A 298 25.68 -6.40 -8.56
C ASP A 298 24.42 -5.52 -8.46
N LEU A 299 23.22 -6.12 -8.22
CA LEU A 299 21.97 -5.38 -8.17
C LEU A 299 21.97 -4.39 -6.99
N PRO A 300 21.76 -3.10 -7.22
CA PRO A 300 21.53 -2.14 -6.15
C PRO A 300 20.18 -2.42 -5.51
N LEU A 301 20.07 -2.22 -4.20
CA LEU A 301 18.83 -2.42 -3.45
C LEU A 301 18.17 -1.08 -3.08
N TYR A 302 18.97 -0.04 -2.91
CA TYR A 302 18.52 1.28 -2.48
C TYR A 302 18.76 2.33 -3.58
N PRO A 303 17.98 3.44 -3.62
CA PRO A 303 18.17 4.52 -4.60
C PRO A 303 19.58 5.10 -4.62
N ASP A 304 20.21 5.30 -3.45
CA ASP A 304 21.59 5.79 -3.34
C ASP A 304 22.59 4.87 -4.04
N GLU A 305 22.47 3.57 -3.80
CA GLU A 305 23.32 2.56 -4.43
C GLU A 305 23.15 2.54 -5.97
N ALA A 306 21.90 2.75 -6.43
CA ALA A 306 21.59 2.82 -7.86
C ALA A 306 22.28 4.01 -8.52
N VAL A 307 22.20 5.18 -7.90
CA VAL A 307 22.86 6.39 -8.40
C VAL A 307 24.38 6.20 -8.42
N GLU A 308 24.97 5.73 -7.31
CA GLU A 308 26.41 5.45 -7.23
C GLU A 308 26.86 4.47 -8.30
N ALA A 309 26.12 3.37 -8.50
CA ALA A 309 26.43 2.34 -9.49
C ALA A 309 26.37 2.86 -10.94
N VAL A 310 25.42 3.75 -11.25
CA VAL A 310 25.34 4.43 -12.57
C VAL A 310 26.54 5.33 -12.80
N LEU A 311 26.92 6.13 -11.80
CA LEU A 311 28.04 7.06 -11.88
C LEU A 311 29.40 6.33 -11.96
N GLU A 312 29.61 5.28 -11.13
CA GLU A 312 30.84 4.49 -11.14
C GLU A 312 31.08 3.75 -12.46
N ARG A 313 30.01 3.24 -13.07
CA ARG A 313 30.09 2.56 -14.38
C ARG A 313 30.07 3.54 -15.56
N ALA A 314 30.00 4.85 -15.28
CA ALA A 314 29.91 5.91 -16.27
C ALA A 314 28.78 5.69 -17.30
N LEU A 315 27.65 5.17 -16.82
CA LEU A 315 26.45 5.08 -17.64
C LEU A 315 25.89 6.50 -17.85
N GLU A 316 25.51 6.81 -19.08
CA GLU A 316 24.88 8.07 -19.40
C GLU A 316 23.40 8.01 -18.97
N TRP A 317 22.90 9.02 -18.30
CA TRP A 317 21.49 9.19 -18.03
C TRP A 317 20.87 10.11 -19.08
N THR A 318 19.84 9.62 -19.76
CA THR A 318 19.03 10.40 -20.71
C THR A 318 17.62 10.57 -20.13
N PRO A 319 17.27 11.75 -19.61
CA PRO A 319 15.96 11.97 -19.03
C PRO A 319 14.85 11.79 -20.08
N PRO A 320 13.65 11.42 -19.65
CA PRO A 320 12.49 11.33 -20.53
C PRO A 320 12.26 12.63 -21.29
N ALA A 321 12.02 12.54 -22.61
CA ALA A 321 11.72 13.70 -23.42
C ALA A 321 10.42 14.36 -22.90
N ARG A 322 10.33 15.70 -22.94
CA ARG A 322 9.07 16.44 -22.75
C ARG A 322 8.08 16.06 -23.88
N ARG A 323 7.56 14.84 -23.82
CA ARG A 323 6.41 14.43 -24.63
C ARG A 323 5.18 14.77 -23.77
N GLY A 324 4.32 15.65 -24.31
CA GLY A 324 3.11 16.04 -23.59
C GLY A 324 2.28 14.83 -23.17
N ASP A 325 1.78 14.85 -21.97
CA ASP A 325 0.61 14.16 -21.38
C ASP A 325 0.42 12.65 -21.64
N SER A 326 1.43 11.92 -22.09
CA SER A 326 1.32 10.44 -22.26
C SER A 326 1.89 9.75 -21.04
N LEU A 327 1.05 8.97 -20.36
CA LEU A 327 1.47 8.08 -19.28
C LEU A 327 2.48 7.02 -19.79
N PRO A 328 3.39 6.54 -18.94
CA PRO A 328 4.20 5.36 -19.24
C PRO A 328 3.27 4.20 -19.64
N GLY A 329 3.54 3.58 -20.79
CA GLY A 329 2.71 2.47 -21.29
C GLY A 329 1.42 2.85 -22.03
N ALA A 330 1.10 4.13 -22.21
CA ALA A 330 -0.01 4.54 -23.08
C ALA A 330 0.37 4.34 -24.56
N PRO A 331 -0.35 3.51 -25.36
CA PRO A 331 -0.10 3.42 -26.78
C PRO A 331 -0.35 4.78 -27.45
N ALA A 332 0.52 5.12 -28.42
CA ALA A 332 0.38 6.33 -29.22
C ALA A 332 -0.98 6.35 -29.92
N GLY A 333 -1.93 7.15 -29.45
CA GLY A 333 -3.26 7.22 -30.02
C GLY A 333 -4.37 7.61 -29.06
N THR A 334 -4.06 8.16 -27.87
CA THR A 334 -5.09 8.70 -26.98
C THR A 334 -5.95 9.73 -27.73
N ARG A 335 -7.27 9.48 -27.77
CA ARG A 335 -8.24 10.41 -28.35
C ARG A 335 -8.02 11.80 -27.76
N GLN A 336 -8.03 12.82 -28.62
CA GLN A 336 -8.00 14.22 -28.21
C GLN A 336 -9.01 14.45 -27.07
N LYS A 337 -8.53 15.00 -25.95
CA LYS A 337 -9.38 15.64 -24.94
C LYS A 337 -10.36 16.53 -25.68
N THR A 338 -11.65 16.40 -25.42
CA THR A 338 -12.66 17.23 -26.11
C THR A 338 -12.65 18.65 -25.62
N GLY A 339 -11.92 18.94 -24.51
CA GLY A 339 -11.82 20.27 -23.91
C GLY A 339 -13.11 20.77 -23.25
N ASP A 340 -14.16 19.92 -23.23
CA ASP A 340 -15.43 20.28 -22.58
C ASP A 340 -15.38 19.87 -21.11
N PRO A 341 -15.62 20.78 -20.16
CA PRO A 341 -15.62 20.45 -18.74
C PRO A 341 -16.76 19.49 -18.39
N VAL A 342 -16.41 18.44 -17.64
CA VAL A 342 -17.37 17.50 -17.03
C VAL A 342 -17.72 17.96 -15.64
N PHE A 343 -16.71 18.34 -14.84
CA PHE A 343 -16.91 18.93 -13.53
C PHE A 343 -16.32 20.34 -13.49
N GLU A 344 -17.07 21.26 -12.89
CA GLU A 344 -16.63 22.62 -12.61
C GLU A 344 -17.03 22.94 -11.17
N LEU A 345 -16.06 23.09 -10.31
CA LEU A 345 -16.21 23.56 -8.94
C LEU A 345 -15.69 24.99 -8.86
N GLU A 346 -16.52 25.90 -8.38
CA GLU A 346 -16.19 27.34 -8.26
C GLU A 346 -16.37 27.78 -6.80
N ASP A 347 -15.28 28.22 -6.16
CA ASP A 347 -15.23 28.77 -4.80
C ASP A 347 -15.93 27.87 -3.75
N ILE A 348 -15.69 26.54 -3.84
CA ILE A 348 -16.34 25.57 -2.97
C ILE A 348 -15.86 25.71 -1.53
N VAL A 349 -16.82 25.91 -0.63
CA VAL A 349 -16.61 25.88 0.83
C VAL A 349 -17.52 24.84 1.43
N HIS A 350 -16.96 24.00 2.32
CA HIS A 350 -17.75 23.02 3.08
C HIS A 350 -17.26 22.96 4.52
N GLU A 351 -18.21 23.05 5.47
CA GLU A 351 -17.98 23.08 6.91
C GLU A 351 -18.73 21.92 7.60
N TYR A 352 -18.03 21.21 8.49
CA TYR A 352 -18.65 20.23 9.37
C TYR A 352 -18.86 20.82 10.76
N GLU A 353 -20.09 20.79 11.27
CA GLU A 353 -20.38 21.11 12.65
C GLU A 353 -20.05 19.93 13.55
N THR A 354 -19.11 20.10 14.47
CA THR A 354 -18.80 19.12 15.51
C THR A 354 -19.31 19.62 16.85
N ASP A 355 -19.41 18.75 17.86
CA ASP A 355 -19.85 19.13 19.21
C ASP A 355 -18.98 20.22 19.88
N ARG A 356 -17.80 20.53 19.34
CA ARG A 356 -16.81 21.44 19.92
C ARG A 356 -16.51 22.66 19.07
N GLU A 357 -16.46 22.48 17.73
CA GLU A 357 -16.04 23.52 16.80
C GLU A 357 -16.59 23.26 15.40
N THR A 358 -16.62 24.28 14.56
CA THR A 358 -16.86 24.13 13.12
C THR A 358 -15.53 23.89 12.43
N VAL A 359 -15.43 22.78 11.71
CA VAL A 359 -14.23 22.41 10.92
C VAL A 359 -14.51 22.72 9.47
N ARG A 360 -13.74 23.65 8.88
CA ARG A 360 -13.81 23.95 7.45
C ARG A 360 -12.97 22.95 6.69
N ALA A 361 -13.62 21.98 6.06
CA ALA A 361 -12.96 20.88 5.36
C ALA A 361 -12.54 21.24 3.94
N VAL A 362 -13.25 22.16 3.28
CA VAL A 362 -12.91 22.74 1.97
C VAL A 362 -13.09 24.25 2.06
N ASP A 363 -12.10 25.02 1.60
CA ASP A 363 -12.03 26.48 1.76
C ASP A 363 -11.68 27.18 0.45
N GLY A 364 -12.70 27.49 -0.36
CA GLY A 364 -12.57 28.29 -1.58
C GLY A 364 -11.84 27.53 -2.71
N VAL A 365 -12.23 26.27 -2.97
CA VAL A 365 -11.56 25.44 -3.98
C VAL A 365 -12.22 25.59 -5.33
N ASP A 366 -11.39 25.94 -6.35
CA ASP A 366 -11.75 25.88 -7.77
C ASP A 366 -11.12 24.63 -8.41
N LEU A 367 -11.93 23.81 -9.10
CA LEU A 367 -11.44 22.62 -9.82
C LEU A 367 -12.28 22.41 -11.10
N THR A 368 -11.59 22.28 -12.23
CA THR A 368 -12.23 21.88 -13.49
C THR A 368 -11.64 20.55 -13.96
N VAL A 369 -12.48 19.57 -14.27
CA VAL A 369 -12.09 18.28 -14.85
C VAL A 369 -12.71 18.12 -16.22
N GLU A 370 -11.87 17.84 -17.23
CA GLU A 370 -12.31 17.69 -18.62
C GLU A 370 -12.79 16.27 -18.93
N SER A 371 -13.60 16.12 -20.00
CA SER A 371 -14.09 14.81 -20.45
C SER A 371 -12.95 13.88 -20.85
N GLY A 372 -12.97 12.65 -20.30
CA GLY A 372 -11.97 11.63 -20.54
C GLY A 372 -10.64 11.86 -19.80
N GLU A 373 -10.57 12.87 -18.94
CA GLU A 373 -9.40 13.13 -18.12
C GLU A 373 -9.27 12.12 -16.97
N VAL A 374 -8.03 11.83 -16.58
CA VAL A 374 -7.69 11.14 -15.32
C VAL A 374 -6.96 12.12 -14.43
N VAL A 375 -7.54 12.42 -13.26
CA VAL A 375 -6.97 13.34 -12.27
C VAL A 375 -6.84 12.65 -10.92
N ALA A 376 -5.66 12.75 -10.29
CA ALA A 376 -5.45 12.34 -8.91
C ALA A 376 -5.63 13.54 -7.97
N ILE A 377 -6.30 13.31 -6.84
CA ILE A 377 -6.45 14.26 -5.74
C ILE A 377 -5.68 13.68 -4.55
N VAL A 378 -4.60 14.33 -4.16
CA VAL A 378 -3.68 13.86 -3.12
C VAL A 378 -3.56 14.87 -1.98
N GLY A 379 -2.91 14.49 -0.88
CA GLY A 379 -2.68 15.34 0.30
C GLY A 379 -2.81 14.54 1.60
N HIS A 380 -2.52 15.15 2.73
CA HIS A 380 -2.60 14.50 4.05
C HIS A 380 -4.06 14.19 4.49
N ASN A 381 -4.23 13.33 5.50
CA ASN A 381 -5.55 13.06 6.08
C ASN A 381 -6.13 14.31 6.71
N GLY A 382 -7.43 14.56 6.43
CA GLY A 382 -8.09 15.79 6.85
C GLY A 382 -7.86 17.00 5.94
N SER A 383 -7.08 16.89 4.86
CA SER A 383 -6.87 18.00 3.91
C SER A 383 -8.09 18.35 3.04
N GLY A 384 -9.20 17.58 3.16
CA GLY A 384 -10.44 17.83 2.45
C GLY A 384 -10.65 17.04 1.16
N LYS A 385 -9.78 16.09 0.78
CA LYS A 385 -9.85 15.29 -0.46
C LYS A 385 -11.19 14.59 -0.67
N THR A 386 -11.58 13.73 0.28
CA THR A 386 -12.85 12.98 0.22
C THR A 386 -14.06 13.92 0.25
N THR A 387 -13.98 15.03 0.99
CA THR A 387 -15.04 16.06 0.99
C THR A 387 -15.16 16.70 -0.39
N LEU A 388 -14.04 17.11 -0.99
CA LEU A 388 -14.00 17.67 -2.34
C LEU A 388 -14.55 16.66 -3.38
N ALA A 389 -14.12 15.38 -3.30
CA ALA A 389 -14.58 14.32 -4.19
C ALA A 389 -16.10 14.07 -4.11
N LYS A 390 -16.69 14.18 -2.92
CA LYS A 390 -18.15 14.03 -2.71
C LYS A 390 -18.97 15.18 -3.31
N HIS A 391 -18.39 16.35 -3.57
CA HIS A 391 -19.08 17.41 -4.32
C HIS A 391 -19.17 17.10 -5.82
N LEU A 392 -18.22 16.29 -6.37
CA LEU A 392 -18.24 15.91 -7.79
C LEU A 392 -19.47 15.06 -8.14
N ASN A 393 -19.94 14.21 -7.22
CA ASN A 393 -21.09 13.35 -7.45
C ASN A 393 -22.36 13.79 -6.71
N GLY A 394 -22.35 14.97 -6.08
CA GLY A 394 -23.50 15.55 -5.37
C GLY A 394 -23.87 14.84 -4.06
N LEU A 395 -23.01 13.98 -3.50
CA LEU A 395 -23.21 13.40 -2.17
C LEU A 395 -23.13 14.46 -1.07
N LEU A 396 -22.41 15.55 -1.33
CA LEU A 396 -22.37 16.74 -0.49
C LEU A 396 -22.76 17.96 -1.31
N GLU A 397 -23.60 18.82 -0.71
CA GLU A 397 -23.87 20.17 -1.21
C GLU A 397 -22.87 21.13 -0.55
N PRO A 398 -22.28 22.09 -1.28
CA PRO A 398 -21.37 23.07 -0.68
C PRO A 398 -22.15 24.09 0.16
N ASP A 399 -21.54 24.57 1.26
CA ASP A 399 -22.13 25.67 2.07
C ASP A 399 -22.04 26.99 1.33
N SER A 400 -21.02 27.17 0.47
CA SER A 400 -20.94 28.26 -0.51
C SER A 400 -20.13 27.83 -1.73
N GLY A 401 -20.26 28.56 -2.81
CA GLY A 401 -19.71 28.20 -4.12
C GLY A 401 -20.71 27.44 -4.97
N GLU A 402 -20.28 26.94 -6.11
CA GLU A 402 -21.14 26.24 -7.07
C GLU A 402 -20.44 25.00 -7.65
N ALA A 403 -21.11 23.85 -7.60
CA ALA A 403 -20.66 22.61 -8.20
C ALA A 403 -21.49 22.32 -9.44
N ARG A 404 -20.86 22.24 -10.62
CA ARG A 404 -21.54 21.96 -11.88
C ARG A 404 -21.06 20.65 -12.51
N TRP A 405 -21.98 19.91 -13.05
CA TRP A 405 -21.72 18.77 -13.92
C TRP A 405 -22.24 19.08 -15.33
N ARG A 406 -21.33 19.07 -16.32
CA ARG A 406 -21.63 19.47 -17.71
C ARG A 406 -22.38 20.81 -17.79
N GLY A 407 -21.86 21.82 -17.10
CA GLY A 407 -22.38 23.20 -17.09
C GLY A 407 -23.74 23.40 -16.42
N ARG A 408 -24.25 22.41 -15.67
CA ARG A 408 -25.47 22.52 -14.87
C ARG A 408 -25.20 22.30 -13.41
N ASP A 409 -25.78 23.12 -12.57
CA ASP A 409 -25.66 23.01 -11.13
C ASP A 409 -26.09 21.61 -10.63
N VAL A 410 -25.25 20.99 -9.82
CA VAL A 410 -25.49 19.67 -9.20
C VAL A 410 -26.68 19.74 -8.25
N ALA A 411 -26.84 20.86 -7.51
CA ALA A 411 -27.95 21.08 -6.57
C ALA A 411 -29.32 21.15 -7.25
N GLU A 412 -29.38 21.48 -8.54
CA GLU A 412 -30.64 21.51 -9.33
C GLU A 412 -31.07 20.14 -9.87
N ARG A 413 -30.27 19.07 -9.62
CA ARG A 413 -30.51 17.71 -10.13
C ARG A 413 -30.99 16.77 -9.06
N SER A 414 -31.70 15.74 -9.45
CA SER A 414 -32.02 14.63 -8.57
C SER A 414 -30.76 13.75 -8.35
N MET A 415 -30.61 13.17 -7.17
CA MET A 415 -29.55 12.18 -6.89
C MET A 415 -29.55 11.02 -7.90
N SER A 416 -30.73 10.64 -8.41
CA SER A 416 -30.84 9.59 -9.43
C SER A 416 -30.23 10.01 -10.78
N GLU A 417 -30.37 11.30 -11.19
CA GLU A 417 -29.75 11.80 -12.41
C GLU A 417 -28.26 11.88 -12.33
N ILE A 418 -27.74 12.33 -11.16
CA ILE A 418 -26.30 12.42 -10.92
C ILE A 418 -25.70 11.03 -10.75
N GLY A 419 -26.29 10.17 -9.91
CA GLY A 419 -25.79 8.83 -9.62
C GLY A 419 -25.77 7.90 -10.83
N ARG A 420 -26.62 8.17 -11.87
CA ARG A 420 -26.51 7.46 -13.14
C ARG A 420 -25.31 7.92 -13.96
N ALA A 421 -24.97 9.20 -13.89
CA ALA A 421 -23.95 9.81 -14.74
C ALA A 421 -22.55 9.78 -14.09
N VAL A 422 -22.50 9.81 -12.76
CA VAL A 422 -21.25 9.87 -11.97
C VAL A 422 -21.26 8.76 -10.93
N GLY A 423 -20.51 7.72 -11.20
CA GLY A 423 -20.30 6.63 -10.25
C GLY A 423 -19.35 7.04 -9.13
N TYR A 424 -19.54 6.47 -7.93
CA TYR A 424 -18.63 6.64 -6.79
C TYR A 424 -18.24 5.28 -6.23
N VAL A 425 -16.95 4.99 -6.20
CA VAL A 425 -16.37 3.77 -5.61
C VAL A 425 -15.77 4.15 -4.26
N PHE A 426 -16.31 3.57 -3.19
CA PHE A 426 -15.88 3.84 -1.82
C PHE A 426 -14.55 3.16 -1.49
N GLN A 427 -13.81 3.73 -0.54
CA GLN A 427 -12.55 3.19 -0.01
C GLN A 427 -12.70 1.73 0.47
N ASN A 428 -13.76 1.44 1.23
CA ASN A 428 -14.08 0.09 1.67
C ASN A 428 -15.25 -0.47 0.84
N PRO A 429 -15.03 -1.50 -0.01
CA PRO A 429 -16.10 -2.11 -0.79
C PRO A 429 -17.23 -2.69 0.06
N ASP A 430 -16.95 -3.11 1.31
CA ASP A 430 -17.95 -3.66 2.23
C ASP A 430 -19.02 -2.63 2.65
N HIS A 431 -18.76 -1.33 2.46
CA HIS A 431 -19.75 -0.26 2.66
C HIS A 431 -20.67 -0.05 1.45
N GLN A 432 -20.29 -0.60 0.31
CA GLN A 432 -21.05 -0.49 -0.95
C GLN A 432 -21.84 -1.75 -1.25
N ILE A 433 -21.28 -2.91 -0.96
CA ILE A 433 -21.84 -4.24 -1.26
C ILE A 433 -22.86 -4.63 -0.19
N PHE A 434 -24.04 -5.10 -0.62
CA PHE A 434 -25.13 -5.51 0.30
C PHE A 434 -25.99 -6.66 -0.22
N ALA A 435 -25.87 -7.06 -1.50
CA ALA A 435 -26.68 -8.12 -2.07
C ALA A 435 -26.17 -9.53 -1.73
N ASP A 436 -27.04 -10.53 -1.85
CA ASP A 436 -26.72 -11.93 -1.56
C ASP A 436 -25.87 -12.59 -2.68
N THR A 437 -25.91 -12.05 -3.91
CA THR A 437 -25.13 -12.55 -5.05
C THR A 437 -24.42 -11.41 -5.78
N VAL A 438 -23.32 -11.71 -6.45
CA VAL A 438 -22.58 -10.78 -7.30
C VAL A 438 -23.50 -10.24 -8.41
N ARG A 439 -24.31 -11.10 -9.02
CA ARG A 439 -25.27 -10.69 -10.06
C ARG A 439 -26.27 -9.67 -9.53
N ASP A 440 -26.89 -9.92 -8.38
CA ASP A 440 -27.89 -9.04 -7.79
C ASP A 440 -27.28 -7.69 -7.39
N GLU A 441 -26.04 -7.70 -6.90
CA GLU A 441 -25.29 -6.47 -6.59
C GLU A 441 -25.06 -5.62 -7.84
N VAL A 442 -24.60 -6.22 -8.93
CA VAL A 442 -24.33 -5.50 -10.19
C VAL A 442 -25.64 -5.05 -10.88
N ALA A 443 -26.72 -5.82 -10.75
CA ALA A 443 -28.03 -5.49 -11.32
C ALA A 443 -28.72 -4.34 -10.60
N PHE A 444 -28.42 -4.09 -9.33
CA PHE A 444 -29.16 -3.15 -8.48
C PHE A 444 -29.23 -1.71 -9.04
N GLY A 445 -28.09 -1.17 -9.48
CA GLY A 445 -28.03 0.16 -10.08
C GLY A 445 -28.90 0.30 -11.35
N PRO A 446 -28.66 -0.52 -12.38
CA PRO A 446 -29.47 -0.55 -13.61
C PRO A 446 -30.98 -0.75 -13.37
N GLU A 447 -31.37 -1.65 -12.46
CA GLU A 447 -32.77 -1.86 -12.10
C GLU A 447 -33.43 -0.60 -11.53
N ASN A 448 -32.74 0.10 -10.63
CA ASN A 448 -33.21 1.37 -10.05
C ASN A 448 -33.36 2.48 -11.10
N PHE A 449 -32.61 2.40 -12.20
CA PHE A 449 -32.75 3.30 -13.35
C PHE A 449 -33.77 2.80 -14.41
N GLY A 450 -34.45 1.68 -14.14
CA GLY A 450 -35.56 1.16 -14.93
C GLY A 450 -35.15 0.19 -16.03
N MET A 451 -33.90 -0.31 -16.07
CA MET A 451 -33.52 -1.40 -16.97
C MET A 451 -34.22 -2.70 -16.56
N THR A 452 -34.59 -3.51 -17.49
CA THR A 452 -35.29 -4.79 -17.25
C THR A 452 -35.05 -5.79 -18.37
N GLY A 453 -35.17 -7.09 -18.08
CA GLY A 453 -35.10 -8.15 -19.08
C GLY A 453 -33.72 -8.25 -19.76
N ASP A 454 -33.70 -8.51 -21.08
CA ASP A 454 -32.49 -8.76 -21.85
C ASP A 454 -31.46 -7.59 -21.78
N GLU A 455 -31.92 -6.33 -21.65
CA GLU A 455 -31.08 -5.14 -21.53
C GLU A 455 -30.32 -5.15 -20.20
N LEU A 456 -31.02 -5.50 -19.10
CA LEU A 456 -30.39 -5.64 -17.77
C LEU A 456 -29.39 -6.79 -17.75
N ASP A 457 -29.80 -7.96 -18.30
CA ASP A 457 -28.93 -9.13 -18.35
C ASP A 457 -27.64 -8.86 -19.13
N GLN A 458 -27.75 -8.12 -20.24
CA GLN A 458 -26.60 -7.73 -21.04
C GLN A 458 -25.69 -6.76 -20.27
N ALA A 459 -26.24 -5.71 -19.64
CA ALA A 459 -25.46 -4.73 -18.88
C ALA A 459 -24.68 -5.38 -17.73
N VAL A 460 -25.32 -6.31 -17.00
CA VAL A 460 -24.67 -7.07 -15.92
C VAL A 460 -23.54 -7.95 -16.46
N THR A 461 -23.80 -8.68 -17.55
CA THR A 461 -22.78 -9.57 -18.15
C THR A 461 -21.58 -8.77 -18.65
N GLU A 462 -21.80 -7.69 -19.41
CA GLU A 462 -20.74 -6.83 -19.93
C GLU A 462 -19.90 -6.18 -18.78
N ALA A 463 -20.57 -5.77 -17.70
CA ALA A 463 -19.86 -5.22 -16.54
C ALA A 463 -18.97 -6.26 -15.85
N LEU A 464 -19.47 -7.49 -15.63
CA LEU A 464 -18.72 -8.57 -15.00
C LEU A 464 -17.55 -9.06 -15.87
N GLU A 465 -17.75 -9.19 -17.19
CA GLU A 465 -16.68 -9.49 -18.14
C GLU A 465 -15.59 -8.40 -18.12
N THR A 466 -16.02 -7.14 -18.07
CA THR A 466 -15.10 -5.99 -18.05
C THR A 466 -14.18 -6.01 -16.84
N VAL A 467 -14.71 -6.37 -15.65
CA VAL A 467 -13.92 -6.45 -14.41
C VAL A 467 -13.31 -7.82 -14.17
N GLU A 468 -13.41 -8.76 -15.12
CA GLU A 468 -12.82 -10.10 -15.06
C GLU A 468 -13.37 -10.94 -13.88
N LEU A 469 -14.69 -10.89 -13.69
CA LEU A 469 -15.44 -11.67 -12.69
C LEU A 469 -16.47 -12.62 -13.33
N ASP A 470 -16.32 -12.94 -14.60
CA ASP A 470 -17.16 -13.91 -15.30
C ASP A 470 -17.08 -15.29 -14.63
N GLY A 471 -18.24 -15.92 -14.43
CA GLY A 471 -18.35 -17.20 -13.71
C GLY A 471 -18.54 -17.08 -12.20
N LEU A 472 -18.58 -15.86 -11.65
CA LEU A 472 -18.83 -15.60 -10.22
C LEU A 472 -20.23 -14.98 -9.96
N GLU A 473 -21.14 -15.00 -10.94
CA GLU A 473 -22.44 -14.36 -10.87
C GLU A 473 -23.27 -14.82 -9.66
N ASP A 474 -23.26 -16.12 -9.37
CA ASP A 474 -24.01 -16.75 -8.28
C ASP A 474 -23.24 -16.77 -6.95
N ALA A 475 -22.03 -16.27 -6.90
CA ALA A 475 -21.23 -16.24 -5.69
C ALA A 475 -21.75 -15.20 -4.68
N ASP A 476 -21.63 -15.51 -3.39
CA ASP A 476 -21.84 -14.56 -2.31
C ASP A 476 -20.65 -13.57 -2.28
N PRO A 477 -20.88 -12.25 -2.50
CA PRO A 477 -19.79 -11.26 -2.55
C PRO A 477 -18.93 -11.22 -1.29
N PHE A 478 -19.52 -11.50 -0.11
CA PHE A 478 -18.79 -11.47 1.16
C PHE A 478 -17.83 -12.65 1.33
N ASN A 479 -17.94 -13.67 0.48
CA ASN A 479 -17.01 -14.77 0.43
C ASN A 479 -15.83 -14.55 -0.54
N LEU A 480 -15.87 -13.47 -1.30
CA LEU A 480 -14.81 -13.11 -2.24
C LEU A 480 -13.62 -12.42 -1.52
N SER A 481 -12.45 -12.44 -2.17
CA SER A 481 -11.29 -11.68 -1.71
C SER A 481 -11.55 -10.16 -1.77
N LYS A 482 -10.77 -9.35 -1.02
CA LYS A 482 -10.93 -7.88 -1.02
C LYS A 482 -10.80 -7.30 -2.43
N GLY A 483 -9.81 -7.77 -3.22
CA GLY A 483 -9.63 -7.33 -4.61
C GLY A 483 -10.80 -7.70 -5.51
N GLN A 484 -11.41 -8.90 -5.33
CA GLN A 484 -12.61 -9.28 -6.06
C GLN A 484 -13.83 -8.44 -5.63
N ARG A 485 -14.00 -8.17 -4.33
CA ARG A 485 -15.07 -7.26 -3.86
C ARG A 485 -14.91 -5.85 -4.43
N GLN A 486 -13.68 -5.34 -4.53
CA GLN A 486 -13.41 -4.05 -5.17
C GLN A 486 -13.82 -4.05 -6.65
N ARG A 487 -13.60 -5.16 -7.37
CA ARG A 487 -14.06 -5.33 -8.75
C ARG A 487 -15.58 -5.47 -8.84
N VAL A 488 -16.26 -6.12 -7.88
CA VAL A 488 -17.74 -6.14 -7.80
C VAL A 488 -18.29 -4.73 -7.61
N ALA A 489 -17.71 -3.95 -6.67
CA ALA A 489 -18.10 -2.56 -6.46
C ALA A 489 -17.91 -1.70 -7.72
N LEU A 490 -16.85 -1.92 -8.49
CA LEU A 490 -16.66 -1.25 -9.78
C LEU A 490 -17.68 -1.73 -10.83
N ALA A 491 -17.96 -3.04 -10.90
CA ALA A 491 -18.94 -3.59 -11.85
C ALA A 491 -20.35 -3.03 -11.63
N SER A 492 -20.79 -2.87 -10.36
CA SER A 492 -22.10 -2.28 -10.04
C SER A 492 -22.25 -0.84 -10.55
N ILE A 493 -21.14 -0.10 -10.63
CA ILE A 493 -21.10 1.24 -11.22
C ILE A 493 -21.07 1.16 -12.75
N LEU A 494 -20.22 0.31 -13.34
CA LEU A 494 -20.07 0.18 -14.80
C LEU A 494 -21.35 -0.26 -15.50
N ALA A 495 -22.15 -1.11 -14.85
CA ALA A 495 -23.43 -1.58 -15.39
C ALA A 495 -24.45 -0.44 -15.65
N THR A 496 -24.21 0.75 -15.08
CA THR A 496 -25.06 1.95 -15.32
C THR A 496 -24.56 2.82 -16.47
N ASP A 497 -23.43 2.48 -17.12
CA ASP A 497 -22.78 3.24 -18.20
C ASP A 497 -22.52 4.71 -17.81
N PRO A 498 -21.69 4.98 -16.79
CA PRO A 498 -21.47 6.33 -16.28
C PRO A 498 -20.54 7.16 -17.18
N ASP A 499 -20.75 8.49 -17.22
CA ASP A 499 -19.84 9.45 -17.90
C ASP A 499 -18.55 9.67 -17.14
N ALA A 500 -18.59 9.53 -15.80
CA ALA A 500 -17.44 9.72 -14.92
C ALA A 500 -17.49 8.78 -13.72
N ILE A 501 -16.31 8.45 -13.18
CA ILE A 501 -16.17 7.65 -11.97
C ILE A 501 -15.25 8.40 -11.00
N VAL A 502 -15.72 8.55 -9.78
CA VAL A 502 -14.94 9.06 -8.65
C VAL A 502 -14.51 7.87 -7.80
N PHE A 503 -13.23 7.71 -7.62
CA PHE A 503 -12.63 6.70 -6.74
C PHE A 503 -12.14 7.35 -5.45
N ASP A 504 -12.54 6.81 -4.31
CA ASP A 504 -12.05 7.24 -3.01
C ASP A 504 -11.15 6.13 -2.45
N GLU A 505 -9.84 6.30 -2.59
CA GLU A 505 -8.79 5.38 -2.16
C GLU A 505 -8.99 3.91 -2.60
N PRO A 506 -9.14 3.64 -3.90
CA PRO A 506 -9.60 2.35 -4.40
C PRO A 506 -8.62 1.19 -4.21
N THR A 507 -7.37 1.47 -3.85
CA THR A 507 -6.29 0.48 -3.74
C THR A 507 -5.89 0.17 -2.31
N THR A 508 -6.51 0.80 -1.32
CA THR A 508 -6.21 0.60 0.10
C THR A 508 -6.43 -0.86 0.52
N GLY A 509 -5.40 -1.47 1.13
CA GLY A 509 -5.40 -2.85 1.61
C GLY A 509 -5.41 -3.92 0.51
N LEU A 510 -5.06 -3.56 -0.74
CA LEU A 510 -4.71 -4.49 -1.80
C LEU A 510 -3.20 -4.76 -1.80
N ASP A 511 -2.80 -6.01 -2.04
CA ASP A 511 -1.39 -6.29 -2.31
C ASP A 511 -0.93 -5.65 -3.63
N ALA A 512 0.38 -5.53 -3.84
CA ALA A 512 0.94 -4.84 -5.00
C ALA A 512 0.42 -5.40 -6.34
N THR A 513 0.28 -6.73 -6.44
CA THR A 513 -0.23 -7.39 -7.66
C THR A 513 -1.71 -7.04 -7.90
N GLN A 514 -2.53 -7.09 -6.86
CA GLN A 514 -3.96 -6.74 -6.93
C GLN A 514 -4.15 -5.26 -7.24
N ARG A 515 -3.34 -4.37 -6.63
CA ARG A 515 -3.33 -2.93 -6.89
C ARG A 515 -3.04 -2.65 -8.36
N ASP A 516 -1.97 -3.22 -8.90
CA ASP A 516 -1.58 -2.99 -10.29
C ASP A 516 -2.60 -3.57 -11.27
N GLN A 517 -3.16 -4.75 -11.00
CA GLN A 517 -4.23 -5.34 -11.81
C GLN A 517 -5.48 -4.46 -11.82
N PHE A 518 -5.89 -3.94 -10.65
CA PHE A 518 -7.06 -3.06 -10.54
C PHE A 518 -6.82 -1.73 -11.27
N MET A 519 -5.67 -1.10 -11.08
CA MET A 519 -5.34 0.17 -11.73
C MET A 519 -5.14 0.03 -13.24
N ASN A 520 -4.59 -1.09 -13.71
CA ASN A 520 -4.53 -1.41 -15.14
C ASN A 520 -5.93 -1.57 -15.75
N LEU A 521 -6.87 -2.19 -15.02
CA LEU A 521 -8.28 -2.25 -15.41
C LEU A 521 -8.88 -0.85 -15.52
N VAL A 522 -8.70 0.01 -14.52
CA VAL A 522 -9.20 1.40 -14.51
C VAL A 522 -8.60 2.21 -15.69
N ALA A 523 -7.30 2.07 -15.94
CA ALA A 523 -6.64 2.72 -17.08
C ALA A 523 -7.14 2.20 -18.44
N ARG A 524 -7.42 0.88 -18.56
CA ARG A 524 -8.03 0.29 -19.76
C ARG A 524 -9.43 0.85 -20.01
N LEU A 525 -10.27 0.93 -18.98
CA LEU A 525 -11.59 1.53 -19.03
C LEU A 525 -11.55 2.96 -19.56
N ASN A 526 -10.72 3.82 -18.99
CA ASN A 526 -10.58 5.21 -19.48
C ASN A 526 -10.16 5.26 -20.96
N ARG A 527 -9.20 4.43 -21.38
CA ARG A 527 -8.74 4.40 -22.77
C ARG A 527 -9.82 3.93 -23.77
N GLU A 528 -10.58 2.90 -23.41
CA GLU A 528 -11.56 2.26 -24.30
C GLU A 528 -12.87 3.01 -24.36
N THR A 529 -13.36 3.53 -23.21
CA THR A 529 -14.67 4.17 -23.11
C THR A 529 -14.60 5.70 -23.04
N SER A 530 -13.42 6.28 -22.77
CA SER A 530 -13.23 7.71 -22.48
C SER A 530 -14.00 8.18 -21.24
N VAL A 531 -14.31 7.29 -20.29
CA VAL A 531 -14.88 7.65 -19.00
C VAL A 531 -13.92 8.58 -18.25
N THR A 532 -14.45 9.64 -17.65
CA THR A 532 -13.66 10.58 -16.86
C THR A 532 -13.37 9.97 -15.49
N ILE A 533 -12.15 10.11 -14.98
CA ILE A 533 -11.73 9.53 -13.71
C ILE A 533 -11.20 10.62 -12.78
N ALA A 534 -11.78 10.76 -11.61
CA ALA A 534 -11.24 11.50 -10.50
C ALA A 534 -10.90 10.52 -9.37
N MET A 535 -9.65 10.49 -8.92
CA MET A 535 -9.19 9.50 -7.94
C MET A 535 -8.57 10.19 -6.74
N VAL A 536 -9.15 10.00 -5.57
CA VAL A 536 -8.52 10.32 -4.29
C VAL A 536 -7.58 9.17 -3.96
N THR A 537 -6.32 9.46 -3.69
CA THR A 537 -5.32 8.45 -3.30
C THR A 537 -4.17 9.07 -2.52
N HIS A 538 -3.56 8.27 -1.66
CA HIS A 538 -2.30 8.58 -1.00
C HIS A 538 -1.11 7.79 -1.59
N SER A 539 -1.36 6.87 -2.52
CA SER A 539 -0.32 6.08 -3.17
C SER A 539 0.39 6.88 -4.27
N MET A 540 1.58 7.38 -3.99
CA MET A 540 2.39 8.12 -4.98
C MET A 540 2.83 7.21 -6.14
N HIS A 541 2.95 5.92 -5.92
CA HIS A 541 3.16 4.93 -6.99
C HIS A 541 1.98 4.94 -7.99
N THR A 542 0.75 4.89 -7.48
CA THR A 542 -0.46 4.96 -8.31
C THR A 542 -0.56 6.29 -9.05
N VAL A 543 -0.25 7.40 -8.37
CA VAL A 543 -0.24 8.74 -8.98
C VAL A 543 0.76 8.82 -10.13
N ALA A 544 1.99 8.38 -9.91
CA ALA A 544 3.06 8.44 -10.92
C ALA A 544 2.72 7.63 -12.18
N GLN A 545 2.11 6.45 -12.03
CA GLN A 545 1.87 5.55 -13.14
C GLN A 545 0.55 5.81 -13.89
N TYR A 546 -0.50 6.28 -13.18
CA TYR A 546 -1.86 6.28 -13.73
C TYR A 546 -2.52 7.65 -13.85
N ALA A 547 -1.99 8.70 -13.20
CA ALA A 547 -2.58 10.04 -13.24
C ALA A 547 -1.70 11.06 -13.97
N PRO A 548 -2.10 11.54 -15.17
CA PRO A 548 -1.36 12.58 -15.89
C PRO A 548 -1.35 13.92 -15.17
N ARG A 549 -2.41 14.21 -14.39
CA ARG A 549 -2.61 15.44 -13.63
C ARG A 549 -2.84 15.13 -12.17
N THR A 550 -2.22 15.93 -11.33
CA THR A 550 -2.37 15.83 -9.87
C THR A 550 -2.83 17.15 -9.29
N VAL A 551 -3.78 17.04 -8.37
CA VAL A 551 -4.26 18.13 -7.52
C VAL A 551 -3.83 17.83 -6.09
N VAL A 552 -3.09 18.72 -5.44
CA VAL A 552 -2.69 18.58 -4.04
C VAL A 552 -3.62 19.44 -3.18
N MET A 553 -4.25 18.80 -2.20
CA MET A 553 -5.05 19.45 -1.17
C MET A 553 -4.23 19.60 0.11
N ASP A 554 -4.24 20.80 0.69
CA ASP A 554 -3.55 21.14 1.93
C ASP A 554 -4.44 22.08 2.77
N ASP A 555 -4.78 21.66 4.00
CA ASP A 555 -5.64 22.41 4.93
C ASP A 555 -6.94 22.97 4.30
N GLY A 556 -7.63 22.15 3.52
CA GLY A 556 -8.89 22.51 2.85
C GLY A 556 -8.73 23.34 1.58
N GLN A 557 -7.51 23.69 1.18
CA GLN A 557 -7.22 24.50 0.00
C GLN A 557 -6.53 23.68 -1.10
N LYS A 558 -6.68 24.11 -2.34
CA LYS A 558 -5.95 23.55 -3.47
C LYS A 558 -4.56 24.19 -3.53
N ALA A 559 -3.52 23.43 -3.12
CA ALA A 559 -2.15 23.90 -3.03
C ALA A 559 -1.37 23.74 -4.36
N PHE A 560 -1.71 22.72 -5.17
CA PHE A 560 -1.13 22.49 -6.50
C PHE A 560 -2.21 21.95 -7.43
N ASP A 561 -2.07 22.23 -8.73
CA ASP A 561 -2.92 21.71 -9.79
C ASP A 561 -2.15 21.74 -11.11
N GLY A 562 -1.68 20.61 -11.58
CA GLY A 562 -0.84 20.56 -12.76
C GLY A 562 -0.41 19.15 -13.18
N PRO A 563 0.48 19.05 -14.18
CA PRO A 563 1.03 17.77 -14.62
C PRO A 563 1.72 17.04 -13.47
N THR A 564 1.43 15.76 -13.29
CA THR A 564 2.03 14.90 -12.26
C THR A 564 3.56 14.92 -12.31
N ARG A 565 4.13 14.96 -13.51
CA ARG A 565 5.58 14.98 -13.69
C ARG A 565 6.23 16.28 -13.19
N GLU A 566 5.52 17.40 -13.25
CA GLU A 566 6.01 18.68 -12.72
C GLU A 566 5.99 18.69 -11.18
N LEU A 567 4.97 18.06 -10.57
CA LEU A 567 4.94 17.85 -9.12
C LEU A 567 6.16 17.09 -8.64
N PHE A 568 6.46 15.96 -9.29
CA PHE A 568 7.56 15.08 -8.90
C PHE A 568 8.96 15.61 -9.28
N ALA A 569 9.05 16.61 -10.14
CA ALA A 569 10.32 17.29 -10.46
C ALA A 569 10.74 18.31 -9.39
N ASP A 570 9.86 18.72 -8.50
CA ASP A 570 10.12 19.75 -7.47
C ASP A 570 10.17 19.13 -6.08
N GLU A 571 11.38 18.77 -5.63
CA GLU A 571 11.61 18.17 -4.31
C GLU A 571 11.08 19.07 -3.17
N SER A 572 11.12 20.39 -3.33
CA SER A 572 10.63 21.31 -2.29
C SER A 572 9.11 21.24 -2.10
N LEU A 573 8.37 20.90 -3.15
CA LEU A 573 6.93 20.64 -3.08
C LEU A 573 6.64 19.31 -2.41
N LEU A 574 7.43 18.28 -2.74
CA LEU A 574 7.29 16.96 -2.14
C LEU A 574 7.55 17.00 -0.63
N GLU A 575 8.65 17.63 -0.21
CA GLU A 575 8.97 17.83 1.21
C GLU A 575 7.88 18.64 1.94
N ARG A 576 7.40 19.73 1.30
CA ARG A 576 6.38 20.60 1.90
C ARG A 576 5.09 19.86 2.25
N TRP A 577 4.68 18.88 1.45
CA TRP A 577 3.43 18.15 1.63
C TRP A 577 3.64 16.72 2.10
N ASN A 578 4.86 16.34 2.50
CA ASN A 578 5.26 15.00 2.92
C ASN A 578 4.83 13.93 1.89
N LEU A 579 5.07 14.19 0.61
CA LEU A 579 4.81 13.27 -0.49
C LEU A 579 6.09 12.51 -0.83
N GLU A 580 6.17 11.24 -0.48
CA GLU A 580 7.34 10.41 -0.77
C GLU A 580 7.32 9.95 -2.25
N PRO A 581 8.31 10.34 -3.06
CA PRO A 581 8.36 9.92 -4.46
C PRO A 581 8.73 8.44 -4.57
N PRO A 582 8.13 7.67 -5.51
CA PRO A 582 8.58 6.32 -5.82
C PRO A 582 10.06 6.25 -6.23
N GLN A 583 10.75 5.14 -5.95
CA GLN A 583 12.17 4.96 -6.21
C GLN A 583 12.66 5.37 -7.62
N PRO A 584 11.93 5.10 -8.74
CA PRO A 584 12.35 5.54 -10.07
C PRO A 584 12.48 7.07 -10.19
N ILE A 585 11.57 7.80 -9.52
CA ILE A 585 11.57 9.26 -9.48
C ILE A 585 12.76 9.75 -8.67
N GLU A 586 12.96 9.19 -7.49
CA GLU A 586 14.08 9.54 -6.61
C GLU A 586 15.44 9.32 -7.31
N VAL A 587 15.64 8.14 -7.91
CA VAL A 587 16.87 7.83 -8.67
C VAL A 587 17.06 8.82 -9.82
N SER A 588 16.01 9.09 -10.60
CA SER A 588 16.13 9.98 -11.76
C SER A 588 16.38 11.44 -11.39
N ASN A 589 15.76 11.96 -10.32
CA ASN A 589 16.01 13.30 -9.81
C ASN A 589 17.46 13.45 -9.34
N ARG A 590 17.97 12.48 -8.58
CA ARG A 590 19.36 12.46 -8.12
C ARG A 590 20.36 12.34 -9.27
N LEU A 591 20.10 11.50 -10.26
CA LEU A 591 20.94 11.42 -11.47
C LEU A 591 20.93 12.72 -12.24
N ALA A 592 19.81 13.40 -12.35
CA ALA A 592 19.71 14.71 -12.98
C ALA A 592 20.57 15.76 -12.26
N ALA A 593 20.51 15.82 -10.94
CA ALA A 593 21.31 16.71 -10.11
C ALA A 593 22.82 16.42 -10.26
N GLU A 594 23.25 15.15 -10.13
CA GLU A 594 24.66 14.74 -10.24
C GLU A 594 25.24 14.96 -11.65
N THR A 595 24.40 14.87 -12.69
CA THR A 595 24.83 15.08 -14.10
C THR A 595 24.65 16.52 -14.58
N GLY A 596 24.19 17.44 -13.72
CA GLY A 596 23.98 18.87 -14.06
C GLY A 596 22.82 19.09 -15.03
N GLN A 597 21.79 18.26 -14.95
CA GLN A 597 20.57 18.31 -15.75
C GLN A 597 19.37 18.75 -14.89
N ASP A 598 19.52 19.78 -14.07
CA ASP A 598 18.55 20.23 -13.05
C ASP A 598 17.13 20.52 -13.59
N ASP A 599 17.01 20.81 -14.91
CA ASP A 599 15.70 21.02 -15.58
C ASP A 599 15.10 19.72 -16.17
N ALA A 600 15.72 18.57 -15.92
CA ALA A 600 15.25 17.29 -16.44
C ALA A 600 13.95 16.85 -15.76
N LEU A 601 13.07 16.23 -16.52
CA LEU A 601 11.87 15.63 -15.95
C LEU A 601 12.18 14.24 -15.39
N PRO A 602 11.59 13.84 -14.24
CA PRO A 602 11.84 12.54 -13.64
C PRO A 602 11.24 11.38 -14.45
N ALA A 603 11.84 10.20 -14.31
CA ALA A 603 11.24 8.95 -14.77
C ALA A 603 10.11 8.54 -13.81
N LEU A 604 8.88 8.41 -14.32
CA LEU A 604 7.72 8.07 -13.49
C LEU A 604 7.56 6.55 -13.28
N SER A 605 8.34 5.74 -13.98
CA SER A 605 8.25 4.28 -13.91
C SER A 605 9.61 3.61 -14.13
N VAL A 606 9.68 2.33 -13.79
CA VAL A 606 10.82 1.46 -14.10
C VAL A 606 11.09 1.45 -15.60
N ASP A 607 10.05 1.35 -16.45
CA ASP A 607 10.20 1.35 -17.92
C ASP A 607 10.90 2.61 -18.43
N GLU A 608 10.55 3.78 -17.89
CA GLU A 608 11.18 5.05 -18.26
C GLU A 608 12.63 5.14 -17.75
N LEU A 609 12.88 4.65 -16.53
CA LEU A 609 14.23 4.64 -15.96
C LEU A 609 15.15 3.70 -16.74
N VAL A 610 14.70 2.50 -17.09
CA VAL A 610 15.42 1.56 -17.97
C VAL A 610 15.70 2.20 -19.33
N ALA A 611 14.69 2.78 -19.97
CA ALA A 611 14.86 3.42 -21.28
C ALA A 611 15.87 4.58 -21.24
N GLY A 612 15.90 5.35 -20.16
CA GLY A 612 16.86 6.44 -19.95
C GLY A 612 18.30 5.96 -19.78
N LEU A 613 18.50 4.76 -19.23
CA LEU A 613 19.81 4.15 -19.03
C LEU A 613 20.26 3.28 -20.23
N GLU A 614 19.32 2.67 -21.00
CA GLU A 614 19.63 1.83 -22.17
C GLU A 614 20.13 2.63 -23.38
N THR A 615 19.63 3.85 -23.62
CA THR A 615 20.01 4.66 -24.77
C THR A 615 21.50 4.98 -24.82
N ALA A 616 22.18 4.96 -23.69
CA ALA A 616 23.62 5.17 -23.57
C ALA A 616 24.48 3.95 -23.98
N GLY A 617 23.94 2.72 -23.85
CA GLY A 617 24.70 1.49 -24.15
C GLY A 617 24.69 1.06 -25.63
N SER A 618 23.69 1.50 -26.41
CA SER A 618 23.54 0.99 -27.81
C SER A 618 24.51 1.62 -28.80
N ASP A 619 25.00 2.83 -28.54
CA ASP A 619 25.98 3.49 -29.43
C ASP A 619 27.43 3.00 -29.21
N ALA A 620 27.77 2.49 -28.03
CA ALA A 620 29.09 1.93 -27.74
C ALA A 620 29.31 0.54 -28.36
N ALA A 621 28.24 -0.27 -28.49
CA ALA A 621 28.32 -1.60 -29.10
C ALA A 621 28.31 -1.57 -30.66
N SER A 622 27.81 -0.50 -31.28
CA SER A 622 27.78 -0.34 -32.74
C SER A 622 29.06 0.28 -33.32
N GLY A 623 29.94 0.84 -32.50
CA GLY A 623 31.20 1.47 -32.94
C GLY A 623 32.37 0.52 -33.18
N GLU A 624 32.38 -0.70 -32.65
CA GLU A 624 33.51 -1.63 -32.76
C GLU A 624 33.40 -2.65 -33.91
N THR A 625 32.27 -2.76 -34.61
CA THR A 625 32.10 -3.75 -35.70
C THR A 625 32.33 -3.24 -37.12
N HIS A 626 32.67 -1.97 -37.34
CA HIS A 626 32.94 -1.41 -38.68
C HIS A 626 34.41 -1.14 -39.01
N ALA A 627 35.37 -1.44 -38.12
CA ALA A 627 36.80 -1.17 -38.36
C ALA A 627 37.62 -2.36 -38.86
N GLU A 628 37.08 -3.58 -39.00
CA GLU A 628 37.83 -4.78 -39.43
C GLU A 628 37.44 -5.38 -40.81
N ALA A 629 36.52 -4.76 -41.56
CA ALA A 629 36.06 -5.31 -42.84
C ALA A 629 36.73 -4.71 -44.10
N ASP A 630 37.64 -3.72 -43.97
CA ASP A 630 38.21 -3.01 -45.15
C ASP A 630 39.70 -3.34 -45.47
N ALA A 631 40.26 -4.40 -44.86
CA ALA A 631 41.68 -4.77 -45.05
C ALA A 631 41.94 -6.09 -45.82
N ALA A 632 40.97 -6.67 -46.54
CA ALA A 632 41.18 -7.95 -47.25
C ALA A 632 40.55 -8.01 -48.65
N THR A 633 40.85 -7.06 -49.54
CA THR A 633 40.74 -7.31 -50.99
C THR A 633 41.66 -6.33 -51.74
N GLY A 634 42.91 -6.75 -51.92
CA GLY A 634 43.87 -6.11 -52.81
C GLY A 634 44.99 -7.06 -53.08
N GLY A 635 44.90 -7.84 -54.17
CA GLY A 635 45.97 -8.71 -54.57
C GLY A 635 45.63 -9.62 -55.74
N ASP A 636 45.97 -9.12 -56.92
CA ASP A 636 46.62 -9.87 -57.99
C ASP A 636 45.79 -10.56 -59.08
N HIS A 637 45.82 -9.95 -60.24
CA HIS A 637 45.88 -10.67 -61.50
C HIS A 637 46.64 -9.85 -62.58
N SER A 638 47.80 -10.34 -62.94
CA SER A 638 48.41 -10.22 -64.26
C SER A 638 48.45 -11.58 -64.88
#